data_d58443350506f2f0768d644e8708885c
#
_entry.id   d58443350506f2f0768d644e8708885c
#
_cell.length_a   1.000
_cell.length_b   1.000
_cell.length_c   1.000
_cell.angle_alpha   90.00
_cell.angle_beta   90.00
_cell.angle_gamma   90.00
#
_symmetry.space_group_name_H-M   'P 1'
#
loop_
_entity.id
_entity.type
_entity.pdbx_description
1 polymer ?
#
loop_
_entity_poly.entity_id
_entity_poly.type
_entity_poly.pdbx_seq_one_letter_code
_entity_poly.pdbx_strand_id
1 'polypeptide(L)'
;MQKHPSKNRKTVEVKIEVIDEKSPHLPTVIKLGDANRKTLGFLNHTAFFDHARRGNIFVALDSQAGCIGYVLYRYAQRYNRHSLVHLCAAPAHRGKGVAKFLLDYLKQITKNSNGIGLHCREDFKLEKMWYRLGFVAKHEKTGRSKDGKLLTYWWFDNGHTDLFSTASQQKLESRLCVVIDTQIFGEIYIDKETDFAESKSLFADWLQTELEFCITDEIFNKIILLKDSKERNKQRNFAQKKFTCLRSHQFFDSVVHSLSSLLSDKGAMIDELEVRHLARTIASDSQLFVTLNNKLLELGSEIYENFRLSIIRPNDLITQLDELRRKLDYQPVRLAGTTQLEQIPVHKGQEDLLSNYFQCEEQGETKAEFQQQLRRFLAELDKFECLVVREGKNKPLALVVYGNQKKHELEIPMLRVGNNPLSGTLVRHLIFKSILRSAREKRQFTRITDSYLAETVMTAIHETSSFRRVTNGWLKINLAVAETASELSQRLITLGSTLGQEYQICFQFAESLNTKNIITDVQGSVDIERCLFPAKIIDSEIPTFIIPIQPKWAADLFDEGLANQTLFGTKPEMAFNREAVYYRSVKNSRGLQAPCRILWYVSGTQKEGKGKGYCEVESVRACSYVDEVVIGQPKELYQRFQQLGVYKLSDFEQINRDKHGNIMAIRFSDIELFDNPIPSQQLRQISEKKLSFLCPEKILVECFVKVYNLGV
;
A
#
# COMPACT_ATOMS: atom_id res chain seq x y z
N MET A 1 -59.86 22.11 14.73
CA MET A 1 -58.67 22.87 15.09
C MET A 1 -58.24 22.48 16.50
N GLN A 2 -57.30 21.59 16.64
CA GLN A 2 -56.61 21.36 17.91
C GLN A 2 -55.11 21.44 17.65
N LYS A 3 -54.46 22.46 18.19
CA LYS A 3 -53.04 22.71 18.17
C LYS A 3 -52.33 21.69 19.08
N HIS A 4 -51.49 20.84 18.54
CA HIS A 4 -50.52 20.09 19.33
C HIS A 4 -49.37 20.99 19.76
N PRO A 5 -48.93 20.95 21.02
CA PRO A 5 -47.82 21.77 21.51
C PRO A 5 -46.49 21.22 20.94
N SER A 6 -45.73 22.10 20.32
CA SER A 6 -44.35 21.83 19.93
C SER A 6 -43.51 21.60 21.18
N LYS A 7 -42.98 20.38 21.32
CA LYS A 7 -41.94 20.09 22.34
C LYS A 7 -40.69 20.90 22.05
N ASN A 8 -40.48 21.94 22.84
CA ASN A 8 -39.22 22.69 22.92
C ASN A 8 -38.07 21.71 23.24
N ARG A 9 -37.31 21.29 22.22
CA ARG A 9 -36.03 20.65 22.42
C ARG A 9 -35.05 21.73 22.87
N LYS A 10 -34.67 21.75 24.15
CA LYS A 10 -33.53 22.53 24.63
C LYS A 10 -32.33 22.11 23.81
N THR A 11 -31.88 22.93 22.88
CA THR A 11 -30.60 22.77 22.17
C THR A 11 -29.49 22.94 23.19
N VAL A 12 -28.75 21.87 23.44
CA VAL A 12 -27.54 21.93 24.25
C VAL A 12 -26.53 22.75 23.42
N GLU A 13 -25.99 23.78 24.00
CA GLU A 13 -24.90 24.52 23.38
C GLU A 13 -23.67 23.63 23.35
N VAL A 14 -23.27 23.14 22.16
CA VAL A 14 -22.20 22.15 21.96
C VAL A 14 -21.06 22.83 21.21
N LYS A 15 -19.87 22.79 21.80
CA LYS A 15 -18.63 23.24 21.16
C LYS A 15 -17.87 22.04 20.62
N ILE A 16 -17.27 22.15 19.43
CA ILE A 16 -16.35 21.12 18.92
C ILE A 16 -14.91 21.56 19.11
N GLU A 17 -14.06 20.61 19.50
CA GLU A 17 -12.64 20.78 19.66
C GLU A 17 -11.89 19.62 19.04
N VAL A 18 -10.94 19.91 18.14
CA VAL A 18 -9.99 18.91 17.64
C VAL A 18 -8.94 18.68 18.71
N ILE A 19 -8.68 17.42 19.05
CA ILE A 19 -7.78 17.09 20.15
C ILE A 19 -6.47 16.49 19.63
N ASP A 20 -5.40 16.81 20.35
CA ASP A 20 -4.08 16.22 20.18
C ASP A 20 -3.76 15.18 21.28
N GLU A 21 -2.55 14.60 21.25
CA GLU A 21 -2.10 13.61 22.23
C GLU A 21 -1.96 14.15 23.66
N LYS A 22 -1.88 15.47 23.84
CA LYS A 22 -1.75 16.15 25.14
C LYS A 22 -3.08 16.67 25.68
N SER A 23 -4.14 16.55 24.90
CA SER A 23 -5.46 17.06 25.27
C SER A 23 -5.99 16.40 26.56
N PRO A 24 -6.54 17.18 27.50
CA PRO A 24 -7.14 16.66 28.72
C PRO A 24 -8.38 15.80 28.45
N HIS A 25 -8.95 15.87 27.24
CA HIS A 25 -10.14 15.10 26.84
C HIS A 25 -9.80 13.71 26.31
N LEU A 26 -8.54 13.44 25.89
CA LEU A 26 -8.14 12.16 25.31
C LEU A 26 -8.40 10.95 26.25
N PRO A 27 -8.11 11.01 27.56
CA PRO A 27 -8.45 9.92 28.47
C PRO A 27 -9.96 9.62 28.51
N THR A 28 -10.81 10.65 28.42
CA THR A 28 -12.27 10.49 28.39
C THR A 28 -12.73 9.86 27.06
N VAL A 29 -12.12 10.22 25.94
CA VAL A 29 -12.37 9.61 24.64
C VAL A 29 -12.03 8.13 24.66
N ILE A 30 -10.87 7.75 25.19
CA ILE A 30 -10.45 6.34 25.35
C ILE A 30 -11.45 5.58 26.22
N LYS A 31 -11.81 6.15 27.37
CA LYS A 31 -12.80 5.52 28.28
C LYS A 31 -14.17 5.34 27.62
N LEU A 32 -14.63 6.30 26.83
CA LEU A 32 -15.87 6.18 26.04
C LEU A 32 -15.76 5.11 24.96
N GLY A 33 -14.61 5.01 24.28
CA GLY A 33 -14.32 3.98 23.29
C GLY A 33 -14.36 2.58 23.91
N ASP A 34 -13.66 2.38 25.02
CA ASP A 34 -13.61 1.10 25.75
C ASP A 34 -14.99 0.68 26.26
N ALA A 35 -15.75 1.61 26.84
CA ALA A 35 -17.10 1.35 27.34
C ALA A 35 -18.08 0.93 26.22
N ASN A 36 -17.81 1.32 24.96
CA ASN A 36 -18.67 1.04 23.82
C ASN A 36 -18.02 0.08 22.79
N ARG A 37 -16.95 -0.64 23.17
CA ARG A 37 -16.20 -1.53 22.28
C ARG A 37 -17.05 -2.60 21.59
N LYS A 38 -18.17 -3.03 22.18
CA LYS A 38 -19.10 -3.99 21.57
C LYS A 38 -19.77 -3.46 20.29
N THR A 39 -19.92 -2.14 20.16
CA THR A 39 -20.59 -1.49 19.02
C THR A 39 -19.64 -0.73 18.12
N LEU A 40 -18.56 -0.16 18.68
CA LEU A 40 -17.58 0.60 17.92
C LEU A 40 -16.44 -0.27 17.35
N GLY A 41 -16.26 -1.47 17.89
CA GLY A 41 -15.08 -2.28 17.68
C GLY A 41 -13.96 -1.93 18.68
N PHE A 42 -13.00 -2.82 18.81
CA PHE A 42 -11.83 -2.59 19.65
C PHE A 42 -10.81 -1.73 18.89
N LEU A 43 -10.32 -0.70 19.57
CA LEU A 43 -9.16 0.07 19.14
C LEU A 43 -8.21 0.17 20.33
N ASN A 44 -6.94 -0.14 20.16
CA ASN A 44 -5.97 -0.06 21.24
C ASN A 44 -5.69 1.40 21.65
N HIS A 45 -5.19 1.60 22.86
CA HIS A 45 -4.93 2.95 23.38
C HIS A 45 -3.86 3.67 22.51
N THR A 46 -2.85 2.96 22.04
CA THR A 46 -1.78 3.52 21.19
C THR A 46 -2.37 4.13 19.91
N ALA A 47 -3.35 3.46 19.29
CA ALA A 47 -4.01 3.99 18.10
C ALA A 47 -4.82 5.27 18.40
N PHE A 48 -5.44 5.38 19.58
CA PHE A 48 -6.08 6.64 19.97
C PHE A 48 -5.07 7.79 20.08
N PHE A 49 -3.91 7.55 20.71
CA PHE A 49 -2.85 8.57 20.81
C PHE A 49 -2.36 8.99 19.44
N ASP A 50 -2.14 8.05 18.54
CA ASP A 50 -1.65 8.35 17.20
C ASP A 50 -2.70 9.08 16.34
N HIS A 51 -3.98 8.73 16.43
CA HIS A 51 -5.06 9.48 15.80
C HIS A 51 -5.17 10.91 16.35
N ALA A 52 -5.03 11.08 17.67
CA ALA A 52 -5.04 12.39 18.30
C ALA A 52 -3.86 13.24 17.83
N ARG A 53 -2.63 12.69 17.80
CA ARG A 53 -1.43 13.37 17.27
C ARG A 53 -1.62 13.91 15.87
N ARG A 54 -2.43 13.23 15.06
CA ARG A 54 -2.71 13.61 13.65
C ARG A 54 -3.93 14.51 13.50
N GLY A 55 -4.58 14.91 14.58
CA GLY A 55 -5.81 15.70 14.52
C GLY A 55 -7.02 14.95 13.96
N ASN A 56 -7.00 13.62 13.97
CA ASN A 56 -8.08 12.77 13.44
C ASN A 56 -9.15 12.43 14.49
N ILE A 57 -9.11 13.07 15.64
CA ILE A 57 -10.12 12.98 16.70
C ILE A 57 -10.61 14.38 17.04
N PHE A 58 -11.91 14.53 17.12
CA PHE A 58 -12.50 15.73 17.70
C PHE A 58 -13.63 15.35 18.66
N VAL A 59 -13.85 16.20 19.64
CA VAL A 59 -14.81 16.00 20.72
C VAL A 59 -15.92 17.04 20.68
N ALA A 60 -17.10 16.65 21.14
CA ALA A 60 -18.19 17.55 21.47
C ALA A 60 -18.14 17.86 22.96
N LEU A 61 -18.08 19.12 23.33
CA LEU A 61 -18.06 19.62 24.69
C LEU A 61 -19.38 20.29 25.02
N ASP A 62 -19.87 20.07 26.24
CA ASP A 62 -21.00 20.82 26.77
C ASP A 62 -20.59 22.17 27.34
N SER A 63 -21.54 22.92 27.87
CA SER A 63 -21.32 24.24 28.46
C SER A 63 -20.37 24.28 29.67
N GLN A 64 -20.08 23.10 30.26
CA GLN A 64 -19.12 22.94 31.36
C GLN A 64 -17.78 22.36 30.89
N ALA A 65 -17.52 22.38 29.59
CA ALA A 65 -16.36 21.77 28.94
C ALA A 65 -16.21 20.27 29.18
N GLY A 66 -17.29 19.56 29.53
CA GLY A 66 -17.32 18.11 29.64
C GLY A 66 -17.41 17.44 28.26
N CYS A 67 -16.59 16.42 28.01
CA CYS A 67 -16.65 15.65 26.77
C CYS A 67 -17.91 14.78 26.73
N ILE A 68 -18.86 15.12 25.86
CA ILE A 68 -20.16 14.43 25.70
C ILE A 68 -20.23 13.52 24.48
N GLY A 69 -19.19 13.49 23.67
CA GLY A 69 -19.07 12.60 22.51
C GLY A 69 -17.83 12.88 21.69
N TYR A 70 -17.49 11.98 20.79
CA TYR A 70 -16.34 12.15 19.92
C TYR A 70 -16.53 11.47 18.55
N VAL A 71 -15.74 11.93 17.59
CA VAL A 71 -15.50 11.28 16.30
C VAL A 71 -14.03 10.92 16.21
N LEU A 72 -13.78 9.73 15.71
CA LEU A 72 -12.49 9.29 15.23
C LEU A 72 -12.64 8.89 13.76
N TYR A 73 -11.86 9.49 12.89
CA TYR A 73 -11.92 9.26 11.46
C TYR A 73 -10.54 9.05 10.86
N ARG A 74 -10.50 8.64 9.60
CA ARG A 74 -9.29 8.45 8.82
C ARG A 74 -9.44 9.08 7.45
N TYR A 75 -8.37 9.61 6.93
CA TYR A 75 -8.29 10.03 5.55
C TYR A 75 -7.59 8.97 4.71
N ALA A 76 -8.30 8.41 3.74
CA ALA A 76 -7.74 7.54 2.74
C ALA A 76 -7.37 8.39 1.53
N GLN A 77 -6.17 8.93 1.54
CA GLN A 77 -5.66 9.90 0.56
C GLN A 77 -5.77 9.37 -0.87
N ARG A 78 -5.45 8.09 -1.09
CA ARG A 78 -5.54 7.41 -2.39
C ARG A 78 -6.91 7.53 -3.04
N TYR A 79 -7.96 7.47 -2.25
CA TYR A 79 -9.35 7.54 -2.73
C TYR A 79 -9.97 8.92 -2.51
N ASN A 80 -9.19 9.86 -2.04
CA ASN A 80 -9.66 11.18 -1.62
C ASN A 80 -10.95 11.08 -0.81
N ARG A 81 -10.99 10.15 0.15
CA ARG A 81 -12.18 9.87 0.98
C ARG A 81 -11.82 9.77 2.45
N HIS A 82 -12.82 9.98 3.29
CA HIS A 82 -12.69 9.77 4.73
C HIS A 82 -13.43 8.50 5.15
N SER A 83 -12.87 7.78 6.13
CA SER A 83 -13.50 6.65 6.78
C SER A 83 -13.85 7.03 8.21
N LEU A 84 -15.14 6.97 8.54
CA LEU A 84 -15.61 7.15 9.91
C LEU A 84 -15.37 5.84 10.67
N VAL A 85 -14.48 5.90 11.67
CA VAL A 85 -14.10 4.73 12.49
C VAL A 85 -14.97 4.65 13.73
N HIS A 86 -15.02 5.73 14.52
CA HIS A 86 -15.87 5.83 15.69
C HIS A 86 -16.76 7.08 15.62
N LEU A 87 -18.02 6.90 15.95
CA LEU A 87 -18.98 7.97 16.27
C LEU A 87 -19.63 7.59 17.60
N CYS A 88 -19.27 8.28 18.65
CA CYS A 88 -19.72 7.96 20.00
C CYS A 88 -20.32 9.17 20.69
N ALA A 89 -21.51 9.01 21.24
CA ALA A 89 -22.10 9.95 22.20
C ALA A 89 -22.15 9.29 23.58
N ALA A 90 -21.80 10.06 24.61
CA ALA A 90 -21.88 9.61 25.99
C ALA A 90 -23.32 9.16 26.32
N PRO A 91 -23.53 8.10 27.10
CA PRO A 91 -24.87 7.53 27.35
C PRO A 91 -25.93 8.56 27.80
N ALA A 92 -25.54 9.47 28.67
CA ALA A 92 -26.42 10.53 29.19
C ALA A 92 -26.83 11.58 28.13
N HIS A 93 -26.15 11.62 26.98
CA HIS A 93 -26.37 12.59 25.91
C HIS A 93 -26.87 11.96 24.61
N ARG A 94 -27.16 10.67 24.60
CA ARG A 94 -27.79 10.00 23.46
C ARG A 94 -29.20 10.51 23.20
N GLY A 95 -29.60 10.54 21.94
CA GLY A 95 -30.89 11.10 21.54
C GLY A 95 -31.00 12.63 21.54
N LYS A 96 -29.98 13.36 22.04
CA LYS A 96 -29.96 14.83 22.13
C LYS A 96 -29.29 15.52 20.92
N GLY A 97 -29.01 14.78 19.83
CA GLY A 97 -28.46 15.34 18.59
C GLY A 97 -26.93 15.41 18.53
N VAL A 98 -26.19 14.97 19.56
CA VAL A 98 -24.71 15.04 19.60
C VAL A 98 -24.07 14.35 18.39
N ALA A 99 -24.53 13.15 18.02
CA ALA A 99 -24.01 12.42 16.87
C ALA A 99 -24.21 13.20 15.55
N LYS A 100 -25.36 13.85 15.37
CA LYS A 100 -25.62 14.70 14.21
C LYS A 100 -24.66 15.89 14.17
N PHE A 101 -24.49 16.57 15.29
CA PHE A 101 -23.62 17.74 15.40
C PHE A 101 -22.15 17.39 15.08
N LEU A 102 -21.65 16.28 15.60
CA LEU A 102 -20.33 15.74 15.31
C LEU A 102 -20.18 15.39 13.82
N LEU A 103 -21.17 14.74 13.23
CA LEU A 103 -21.14 14.38 11.81
C LEU A 103 -21.26 15.59 10.88
N ASP A 104 -22.07 16.58 11.22
CA ASP A 104 -22.18 17.80 10.43
C ASP A 104 -20.84 18.55 10.38
N TYR A 105 -20.10 18.56 11.49
CA TYR A 105 -18.73 19.08 11.52
C TYR A 105 -17.76 18.23 10.68
N LEU A 106 -17.83 16.89 10.77
CA LEU A 106 -17.01 16.02 9.94
C LEU A 106 -17.26 16.28 8.45
N LYS A 107 -18.52 16.38 8.03
CA LYS A 107 -18.89 16.72 6.64
C LYS A 107 -18.31 18.06 6.21
N GLN A 108 -18.33 19.06 7.10
CA GLN A 108 -17.79 20.39 6.80
C GLN A 108 -16.28 20.35 6.56
N ILE A 109 -15.51 19.67 7.42
CA ILE A 109 -14.04 19.61 7.29
C ILE A 109 -13.59 18.67 6.16
N THR A 110 -14.45 17.74 5.74
CA THR A 110 -14.14 16.78 4.68
C THR A 110 -14.77 17.11 3.33
N LYS A 111 -15.38 18.28 3.19
CA LYS A 111 -16.13 18.69 1.98
C LYS A 111 -15.31 18.64 0.68
N ASN A 112 -14.00 18.79 0.75
CA ASN A 112 -13.10 18.74 -0.41
C ASN A 112 -12.69 17.32 -0.81
N SER A 113 -13.11 16.31 -0.07
CA SER A 113 -12.90 14.90 -0.41
C SER A 113 -14.13 14.33 -1.12
N ASN A 114 -13.96 13.15 -1.75
CA ASN A 114 -15.05 12.50 -2.47
C ASN A 114 -16.24 12.13 -1.56
N GLY A 115 -15.97 11.84 -0.29
CA GLY A 115 -17.03 11.52 0.65
C GLY A 115 -16.56 10.84 1.93
N ILE A 116 -17.53 10.34 2.70
CA ILE A 116 -17.31 9.66 3.97
C ILE A 116 -17.91 8.25 3.91
N GLY A 117 -17.08 7.23 4.14
CA GLY A 117 -17.52 5.82 4.22
C GLY A 117 -17.49 5.28 5.63
N LEU A 118 -18.35 4.33 5.94
CA LEU A 118 -18.33 3.57 7.20
C LEU A 118 -18.95 2.18 7.03
N HIS A 119 -18.59 1.26 7.93
CA HIS A 119 -19.24 -0.03 8.04
C HIS A 119 -20.06 -0.08 9.34
N CYS A 120 -21.30 -0.56 9.26
CA CYS A 120 -22.17 -0.71 10.41
C CYS A 120 -22.89 -2.07 10.37
N ARG A 121 -22.91 -2.75 11.50
CA ARG A 121 -23.62 -4.02 11.65
C ARG A 121 -25.13 -3.79 11.61
N GLU A 122 -25.83 -4.65 10.89
CA GLU A 122 -27.28 -4.58 10.73
C GLU A 122 -28.01 -4.78 12.07
N ASP A 123 -27.50 -5.66 12.94
CA ASP A 123 -28.11 -5.95 14.24
C ASP A 123 -28.12 -4.75 15.22
N PHE A 124 -27.37 -3.70 14.93
CA PHE A 124 -27.43 -2.44 15.70
C PHE A 124 -28.65 -1.60 15.38
N LYS A 125 -29.40 -1.94 14.29
CA LYS A 125 -30.64 -1.25 13.88
C LYS A 125 -30.48 0.26 13.75
N LEU A 126 -29.35 0.70 13.17
CA LEU A 126 -29.02 2.11 12.99
C LEU A 126 -29.29 2.63 11.56
N GLU A 127 -29.91 1.83 10.68
CA GLU A 127 -30.16 2.16 9.28
C GLU A 127 -30.91 3.49 9.16
N LYS A 128 -31.99 3.64 9.93
CA LYS A 128 -32.79 4.89 9.94
C LYS A 128 -31.98 6.10 10.37
N MET A 129 -30.99 5.91 11.23
CA MET A 129 -30.09 6.98 11.66
C MET A 129 -29.18 7.39 10.49
N TRP A 130 -28.53 6.43 9.85
CA TRP A 130 -27.64 6.70 8.74
C TRP A 130 -28.35 7.36 7.54
N TYR A 131 -29.54 6.88 7.16
CA TYR A 131 -30.37 7.53 6.15
C TYR A 131 -30.70 9.00 6.50
N ARG A 132 -31.11 9.26 7.75
CA ARG A 132 -31.42 10.63 8.18
C ARG A 132 -30.21 11.53 8.22
N LEU A 133 -29.01 10.96 8.36
CA LEU A 133 -27.73 11.66 8.31
C LEU A 133 -27.19 11.79 6.88
N GLY A 134 -27.94 11.33 5.87
CA GLY A 134 -27.64 11.50 4.44
C GLY A 134 -26.70 10.43 3.87
N PHE A 135 -26.47 9.33 4.59
CA PHE A 135 -25.69 8.20 4.06
C PHE A 135 -26.57 7.26 3.24
N VAL A 136 -25.97 6.64 2.23
CA VAL A 136 -26.60 5.66 1.34
C VAL A 136 -25.96 4.31 1.57
N ALA A 137 -26.77 3.27 1.77
CA ALA A 137 -26.30 1.89 1.82
C ALA A 137 -25.83 1.46 0.42
N LYS A 138 -24.56 1.08 0.27
CA LYS A 138 -23.97 0.70 -1.02
C LYS A 138 -23.94 -0.80 -1.24
N HIS A 139 -23.44 -1.54 -0.25
CA HIS A 139 -23.36 -3.01 -0.32
C HIS A 139 -23.34 -3.62 1.09
N GLU A 140 -23.57 -4.91 1.14
CA GLU A 140 -23.57 -5.70 2.37
C GLU A 140 -22.54 -6.82 2.26
N LYS A 141 -21.94 -7.17 3.38
CA LYS A 141 -21.03 -8.31 3.48
C LYS A 141 -21.20 -9.03 4.82
N THR A 142 -20.90 -10.32 4.82
CA THR A 142 -20.94 -11.11 6.04
C THR A 142 -19.77 -10.76 6.96
N GLY A 143 -20.07 -10.36 8.21
CA GLY A 143 -19.10 -10.09 9.25
C GLY A 143 -18.37 -11.37 9.70
N ARG A 144 -17.14 -11.21 10.21
CA ARG A 144 -16.33 -12.32 10.76
C ARG A 144 -16.65 -12.69 12.19
N SER A 145 -17.60 -11.97 12.84
CA SER A 145 -18.05 -12.36 14.18
C SER A 145 -18.54 -13.80 14.20
N LYS A 146 -18.50 -14.45 15.37
CA LYS A 146 -18.92 -15.85 15.57
C LYS A 146 -20.29 -16.17 14.92
N ASP A 147 -21.17 -15.19 14.91
CA ASP A 147 -22.55 -15.31 14.42
C ASP A 147 -22.71 -14.91 12.93
N GLY A 148 -21.63 -14.52 12.24
CA GLY A 148 -21.66 -14.16 10.81
C GLY A 148 -22.59 -12.98 10.48
N LYS A 149 -22.74 -12.00 11.39
CA LYS A 149 -23.68 -10.88 11.23
C LYS A 149 -23.33 -10.00 10.04
N LEU A 150 -24.35 -9.54 9.33
CA LEU A 150 -24.18 -8.68 8.16
C LEU A 150 -23.67 -7.29 8.55
N LEU A 151 -22.76 -6.78 7.73
CA LEU A 151 -22.18 -5.43 7.78
C LEU A 151 -22.63 -4.69 6.54
N THR A 152 -23.27 -3.55 6.71
CA THR A 152 -23.65 -2.65 5.62
C THR A 152 -22.58 -1.55 5.47
N TYR A 153 -22.08 -1.34 4.27
CA TYR A 153 -21.24 -0.20 3.92
C TYR A 153 -22.11 1.00 3.58
N TRP A 154 -21.94 2.08 4.33
CA TRP A 154 -22.62 3.35 4.18
C TRP A 154 -21.71 4.39 3.58
N TRP A 155 -22.22 5.14 2.61
CA TRP A 155 -21.49 6.18 1.90
C TRP A 155 -22.24 7.52 1.95
N PHE A 156 -21.51 8.56 2.32
CA PHE A 156 -21.96 9.96 2.18
C PHE A 156 -21.13 10.61 1.08
N ASP A 157 -21.78 11.07 0.03
CA ASP A 157 -21.16 11.71 -1.12
C ASP A 157 -21.06 13.20 -0.90
N ASN A 158 -19.89 13.79 -1.09
CA ASN A 158 -19.68 15.25 -1.00
C ASN A 158 -20.03 15.97 -2.31
N GLY A 159 -20.51 15.27 -3.34
CA GLY A 159 -20.95 15.86 -4.61
C GLY A 159 -19.80 16.21 -5.55
N HIS A 160 -18.59 15.77 -5.26
CA HIS A 160 -17.50 15.84 -6.23
C HIS A 160 -17.73 14.79 -7.31
N THR A 161 -17.70 15.19 -8.56
CA THR A 161 -17.75 14.29 -9.71
C THR A 161 -16.50 13.42 -9.73
N ASP A 162 -16.51 12.34 -8.98
CA ASP A 162 -15.48 11.31 -9.05
C ASP A 162 -15.82 10.35 -10.17
N LEU A 163 -14.99 10.36 -11.21
CA LEU A 163 -15.03 9.39 -12.30
C LEU A 163 -14.89 7.93 -11.82
N PHE A 164 -14.54 7.75 -10.54
CA PHE A 164 -14.33 6.42 -9.93
C PHE A 164 -15.48 5.93 -9.06
N SER A 165 -16.49 6.76 -8.77
CA SER A 165 -17.41 6.48 -7.67
C SER A 165 -18.42 5.35 -7.94
N THR A 166 -18.63 4.92 -9.17
CA THR A 166 -19.77 4.04 -9.46
C THR A 166 -19.45 2.57 -9.70
N ALA A 167 -18.26 2.22 -10.16
CA ALA A 167 -17.95 0.83 -10.51
C ALA A 167 -16.87 0.18 -9.63
N SER A 168 -16.00 0.95 -9.04
CA SER A 168 -14.77 0.44 -8.39
C SER A 168 -14.84 0.30 -6.87
N GLN A 169 -15.84 0.85 -6.23
CA GLN A 169 -15.96 0.81 -4.76
C GLN A 169 -16.42 -0.56 -4.21
N GLN A 170 -16.82 -1.46 -5.07
CA GLN A 170 -17.51 -2.67 -4.61
C GLN A 170 -16.63 -3.88 -4.34
N LYS A 171 -15.38 -3.97 -4.82
CA LYS A 171 -14.69 -5.28 -4.76
C LYS A 171 -13.15 -5.31 -4.59
N LEU A 172 -12.41 -4.24 -4.50
CA LEU A 172 -10.97 -4.30 -4.76
C LEU A 172 -10.08 -4.01 -3.55
N GLU A 173 -10.22 -4.82 -2.53
CA GLU A 173 -9.25 -4.84 -1.42
C GLU A 173 -8.62 -6.24 -1.37
N SER A 174 -7.39 -6.38 -1.88
CA SER A 174 -6.59 -7.58 -1.63
C SER A 174 -6.38 -7.70 -0.13
N ARG A 175 -6.94 -8.76 0.48
CA ARG A 175 -6.81 -9.01 1.91
C ARG A 175 -5.42 -9.53 2.21
N LEU A 176 -4.80 -8.97 3.23
CA LEU A 176 -3.55 -9.49 3.75
C LEU A 176 -3.78 -10.83 4.43
N CYS A 177 -3.15 -11.89 3.92
CA CYS A 177 -3.18 -13.19 4.56
C CYS A 177 -2.33 -13.17 5.84
N VAL A 178 -2.95 -13.46 6.97
CA VAL A 178 -2.34 -13.43 8.30
C VAL A 178 -2.55 -14.77 8.97
N VAL A 179 -1.47 -15.49 9.27
CA VAL A 179 -1.55 -16.75 10.01
C VAL A 179 -1.57 -16.45 11.50
N ILE A 180 -2.58 -16.97 12.21
CA ILE A 180 -2.68 -16.87 13.67
C ILE A 180 -2.09 -18.11 14.34
N ASP A 181 -1.46 -17.92 15.48
CA ASP A 181 -0.90 -19.04 16.25
C ASP A 181 -1.99 -19.87 16.96
N THR A 182 -1.55 -20.98 17.53
CA THR A 182 -2.45 -21.92 18.20
C THR A 182 -3.04 -21.38 19.50
N GLN A 183 -2.34 -20.46 20.19
CA GLN A 183 -2.82 -19.83 21.40
C GLN A 183 -3.93 -18.83 21.05
N ILE A 184 -3.69 -17.95 20.09
CA ILE A 184 -4.69 -16.99 19.59
C ILE A 184 -5.94 -17.71 19.09
N PHE A 185 -5.77 -18.81 18.33
CA PHE A 185 -6.90 -19.63 17.90
C PHE A 185 -7.74 -20.13 19.08
N GLY A 186 -7.08 -20.65 20.14
CA GLY A 186 -7.75 -21.14 21.34
C GLY A 186 -8.48 -20.04 22.10
N GLU A 187 -7.87 -18.89 22.27
CA GLU A 187 -8.44 -17.73 22.96
C GLU A 187 -9.68 -17.18 22.22
N ILE A 188 -9.63 -17.12 20.90
CA ILE A 188 -10.77 -16.73 20.06
C ILE A 188 -11.90 -17.74 20.14
N TYR A 189 -11.59 -19.03 20.19
CA TYR A 189 -12.59 -20.10 20.28
C TYR A 189 -13.34 -20.08 21.61
N ILE A 190 -12.62 -19.88 22.74
CA ILE A 190 -13.20 -19.90 24.11
C ILE A 190 -14.18 -18.76 24.36
N ASP A 191 -13.97 -17.60 23.73
CA ASP A 191 -14.88 -16.42 23.73
C ASP A 191 -15.42 -16.00 25.11
N LYS A 192 -14.58 -15.97 26.14
CA LYS A 192 -14.92 -15.38 27.42
C LYS A 192 -14.88 -13.85 27.32
N GLU A 193 -15.96 -13.17 27.67
CA GLU A 193 -16.16 -11.73 27.43
C GLU A 193 -15.12 -10.80 28.07
N THR A 194 -14.45 -11.22 29.10
CA THR A 194 -13.51 -10.40 29.91
C THR A 194 -12.04 -10.72 29.67
N ASP A 195 -11.75 -11.94 29.23
CA ASP A 195 -10.39 -12.40 29.00
C ASP A 195 -10.03 -12.34 27.49
N PHE A 196 -8.73 -12.27 27.17
CA PHE A 196 -8.21 -12.35 25.80
C PHE A 196 -8.53 -11.16 24.88
N ALA A 197 -8.56 -9.94 25.46
CA ALA A 197 -8.91 -8.72 24.71
C ALA A 197 -7.99 -8.47 23.50
N GLU A 198 -6.70 -8.82 23.59
CA GLU A 198 -5.73 -8.65 22.52
C GLU A 198 -6.02 -9.56 21.33
N SER A 199 -6.24 -10.85 21.53
CA SER A 199 -6.58 -11.81 20.46
C SER A 199 -7.94 -11.49 19.83
N LYS A 200 -8.91 -11.06 20.62
CA LYS A 200 -10.24 -10.67 20.12
C LYS A 200 -10.23 -9.39 19.30
N SER A 201 -9.27 -8.52 19.54
CA SER A 201 -9.12 -7.28 18.76
C SER A 201 -8.93 -7.54 17.26
N LEU A 202 -8.35 -8.68 16.89
CA LEU A 202 -8.20 -9.11 15.50
C LEU A 202 -9.54 -9.30 14.76
N PHE A 203 -10.65 -9.51 15.50
CA PHE A 203 -11.98 -9.72 14.92
C PHE A 203 -12.83 -8.45 14.88
N ALA A 204 -12.22 -7.29 15.08
CA ALA A 204 -12.91 -6.03 14.86
C ALA A 204 -13.41 -5.95 13.41
N ASP A 205 -14.67 -5.55 13.26
CA ASP A 205 -15.38 -5.56 11.97
C ASP A 205 -14.65 -4.75 10.87
N TRP A 206 -13.94 -3.71 11.23
CA TRP A 206 -13.18 -2.90 10.28
C TRP A 206 -11.93 -3.59 9.70
N LEU A 207 -11.39 -4.61 10.40
CA LEU A 207 -10.26 -5.41 9.91
C LEU A 207 -10.66 -6.41 8.82
N GLN A 208 -11.94 -6.73 8.69
CA GLN A 208 -12.42 -7.76 7.75
C GLN A 208 -12.16 -7.42 6.28
N THR A 209 -12.06 -6.15 5.96
CA THR A 209 -11.74 -5.70 4.61
C THR A 209 -10.25 -5.81 4.29
N GLU A 210 -9.41 -5.85 5.33
CA GLU A 210 -7.95 -5.79 5.21
C GLU A 210 -7.29 -7.14 5.35
N LEU A 211 -7.83 -7.98 6.25
CA LEU A 211 -7.19 -9.21 6.66
C LEU A 211 -8.00 -10.43 6.24
N GLU A 212 -7.29 -11.43 5.76
CA GLU A 212 -7.75 -12.80 5.69
C GLU A 212 -7.01 -13.63 6.73
N PHE A 213 -7.71 -14.08 7.76
CA PHE A 213 -7.13 -14.92 8.79
C PHE A 213 -6.99 -16.35 8.30
N CYS A 214 -5.74 -16.81 8.33
CA CYS A 214 -5.34 -18.13 7.90
C CYS A 214 -4.88 -18.97 9.10
N ILE A 215 -5.00 -20.27 8.96
CA ILE A 215 -4.44 -21.28 9.86
C ILE A 215 -3.67 -22.31 9.05
N THR A 216 -2.81 -23.08 9.69
CA THR A 216 -2.17 -24.24 9.05
C THR A 216 -2.74 -25.55 9.58
N ASP A 217 -2.37 -26.65 8.95
CA ASP A 217 -2.81 -27.99 9.35
C ASP A 217 -2.42 -28.35 10.81
N GLU A 218 -1.42 -27.68 11.38
CA GLU A 218 -0.99 -27.93 12.78
C GLU A 218 -2.06 -27.54 13.81
N ILE A 219 -2.98 -26.64 13.48
CA ILE A 219 -4.16 -26.39 14.34
C ILE A 219 -5.00 -27.66 14.48
N PHE A 220 -5.20 -28.41 13.40
CA PHE A 220 -5.94 -29.68 13.46
C PHE A 220 -5.17 -30.77 14.21
N ASN A 221 -3.84 -30.78 14.11
CA ASN A 221 -2.98 -31.68 14.90
C ASN A 221 -3.11 -31.37 16.41
N LYS A 222 -3.22 -30.10 16.80
CA LYS A 222 -3.47 -29.70 18.18
C LYS A 222 -4.88 -30.09 18.66
N ILE A 223 -5.91 -29.87 17.81
CA ILE A 223 -7.30 -30.23 18.11
C ILE A 223 -7.44 -31.75 18.37
N ILE A 224 -6.73 -32.61 17.65
CA ILE A 224 -6.84 -34.07 17.81
C ILE A 224 -6.35 -34.56 19.17
N LEU A 225 -5.47 -33.79 19.84
CA LEU A 225 -4.95 -34.11 21.18
C LEU A 225 -5.99 -33.88 22.31
N LEU A 226 -7.10 -33.19 22.01
CA LEU A 226 -8.18 -32.99 23.00
C LEU A 226 -8.86 -34.33 23.30
N LYS A 227 -9.13 -34.59 24.58
CA LYS A 227 -9.75 -35.86 25.02
C LYS A 227 -11.21 -35.98 24.61
N ASP A 228 -11.98 -34.90 24.64
CA ASP A 228 -13.41 -34.90 24.28
C ASP A 228 -13.64 -34.83 22.77
N SER A 229 -14.29 -35.88 22.25
CA SER A 229 -14.60 -35.98 20.81
C SER A 229 -15.64 -34.95 20.33
N LYS A 230 -16.58 -34.53 21.20
CA LYS A 230 -17.59 -33.49 20.85
C LYS A 230 -16.90 -32.13 20.74
N GLU A 231 -15.97 -31.86 21.63
CA GLU A 231 -15.20 -30.63 21.64
C GLU A 231 -14.26 -30.55 20.42
N ARG A 232 -13.58 -31.67 20.08
CA ARG A 232 -12.77 -31.77 18.84
C ARG A 232 -13.60 -31.41 17.59
N ASN A 233 -14.82 -31.95 17.49
CA ASN A 233 -15.68 -31.68 16.34
C ASN A 233 -16.14 -30.22 16.29
N LYS A 234 -16.46 -29.61 17.43
CA LYS A 234 -16.81 -28.20 17.50
C LYS A 234 -15.66 -27.30 17.07
N GLN A 235 -14.46 -27.51 17.59
CA GLN A 235 -13.28 -26.73 17.24
C GLN A 235 -12.89 -26.91 15.77
N ARG A 236 -12.98 -28.15 15.24
CA ARG A 236 -12.73 -28.40 13.82
C ARG A 236 -13.71 -27.67 12.92
N ASN A 237 -14.99 -27.72 13.23
CA ASN A 237 -16.02 -27.00 12.49
C ASN A 237 -15.81 -25.47 12.57
N PHE A 238 -15.41 -24.96 13.73
CA PHE A 238 -15.10 -23.55 13.91
C PHE A 238 -13.89 -23.15 13.06
N ALA A 239 -12.79 -23.93 13.09
CA ALA A 239 -11.60 -23.70 12.28
C ALA A 239 -11.94 -23.65 10.79
N GLN A 240 -12.65 -24.65 10.26
CA GLN A 240 -13.01 -24.74 8.85
C GLN A 240 -13.99 -23.65 8.36
N LYS A 241 -14.87 -23.16 9.24
CA LYS A 241 -15.84 -22.13 8.86
C LYS A 241 -15.30 -20.70 8.94
N LYS A 242 -14.29 -20.46 9.78
CA LYS A 242 -13.85 -19.09 10.10
C LYS A 242 -12.50 -18.73 9.52
N PHE A 243 -11.70 -19.73 9.13
CA PHE A 243 -10.33 -19.52 8.70
C PHE A 243 -10.04 -20.23 7.37
N THR A 244 -9.20 -19.61 6.57
CA THR A 244 -8.62 -20.26 5.41
C THR A 244 -7.46 -21.14 5.85
N CYS A 245 -7.51 -22.44 5.53
CA CYS A 245 -6.42 -23.36 5.86
C CYS A 245 -5.36 -23.32 4.75
N LEU A 246 -4.16 -22.87 5.09
CA LEU A 246 -3.02 -22.87 4.19
C LEU A 246 -2.45 -24.28 4.06
N ARG A 247 -2.21 -24.72 2.83
CA ARG A 247 -1.55 -25.98 2.53
C ARG A 247 -0.06 -25.73 2.37
N SER A 248 0.77 -26.51 3.06
CA SER A 248 2.23 -26.46 2.90
C SER A 248 2.67 -27.12 1.60
N HIS A 249 3.65 -26.52 0.92
CA HIS A 249 4.30 -27.08 -0.25
C HIS A 249 5.44 -28.06 0.12
N GLN A 250 6.13 -28.60 -0.89
CA GLN A 250 7.06 -29.74 -0.82
C GLN A 250 8.31 -29.57 0.07
N PHE A 251 8.57 -28.36 0.63
CA PHE A 251 9.80 -28.06 1.38
C PHE A 251 9.64 -28.02 2.90
N PHE A 252 8.54 -28.53 3.43
CA PHE A 252 8.21 -28.42 4.86
C PHE A 252 9.32 -28.96 5.77
N ASP A 253 9.82 -30.18 5.51
CA ASP A 253 10.81 -30.82 6.39
C ASP A 253 12.16 -30.07 6.41
N SER A 254 12.57 -29.50 5.30
CA SER A 254 13.79 -28.68 5.24
C SER A 254 13.64 -27.38 6.02
N VAL A 255 12.46 -26.77 5.96
CA VAL A 255 12.14 -25.55 6.74
C VAL A 255 12.11 -25.87 8.24
N VAL A 256 11.51 -26.98 8.65
CA VAL A 256 11.52 -27.42 10.06
C VAL A 256 12.94 -27.58 10.56
N HIS A 257 13.80 -28.23 9.78
CA HIS A 257 15.20 -28.46 10.17
C HIS A 257 15.97 -27.12 10.31
N SER A 258 15.88 -26.24 9.32
CA SER A 258 16.54 -24.94 9.33
C SER A 258 16.05 -24.03 10.45
N LEU A 259 14.73 -24.03 10.70
CA LEU A 259 14.12 -23.26 11.77
C LEU A 259 14.52 -23.81 13.15
N SER A 260 14.51 -25.13 13.33
CA SER A 260 14.94 -25.76 14.59
C SER A 260 16.41 -25.49 14.89
N SER A 261 17.29 -25.49 13.88
CA SER A 261 18.70 -25.11 14.05
C SER A 261 18.82 -23.65 14.50
N LEU A 262 18.14 -22.71 13.84
CA LEU A 262 18.13 -21.29 14.21
C LEU A 262 17.68 -21.08 15.65
N LEU A 263 16.60 -21.74 16.07
CA LEU A 263 16.04 -21.60 17.42
C LEU A 263 16.97 -22.20 18.48
N SER A 264 17.62 -23.34 18.18
CA SER A 264 18.60 -24.00 19.07
C SER A 264 19.84 -23.15 19.24
N ASP A 265 20.37 -22.56 18.17
CA ASP A 265 21.55 -21.67 18.19
C ASP A 265 21.31 -20.43 19.04
N LYS A 266 20.06 -19.99 19.16
CA LYS A 266 19.64 -18.85 20.01
C LYS A 266 19.20 -19.28 21.41
N GLY A 267 19.25 -20.56 21.74
CA GLY A 267 18.87 -21.07 23.06
C GLY A 267 17.37 -20.96 23.37
N ALA A 268 16.52 -20.79 22.35
CA ALA A 268 15.08 -20.63 22.52
C ALA A 268 14.41 -22.01 22.62
N MET A 269 13.89 -22.33 23.80
CA MET A 269 13.02 -23.50 24.00
C MET A 269 11.58 -23.15 23.57
N ILE A 270 11.18 -23.58 22.39
CA ILE A 270 9.84 -23.41 21.80
C ILE A 270 9.23 -24.79 21.63
N ASP A 271 7.92 -24.91 21.84
CA ASP A 271 7.20 -26.18 21.68
C ASP A 271 7.29 -26.68 20.23
N GLU A 272 7.48 -28.00 20.07
CA GLU A 272 7.63 -28.62 18.75
C GLU A 272 6.44 -28.35 17.83
N LEU A 273 5.22 -28.38 18.35
CA LEU A 273 4.02 -28.07 17.57
C LEU A 273 4.01 -26.63 17.07
N GLU A 274 4.54 -25.70 17.87
CA GLU A 274 4.63 -24.28 17.51
C GLU A 274 5.72 -24.06 16.45
N VAL A 275 6.86 -24.75 16.57
CA VAL A 275 7.91 -24.77 15.52
C VAL A 275 7.36 -25.31 14.20
N ARG A 276 6.61 -26.41 14.24
CA ARG A 276 5.98 -26.99 13.05
C ARG A 276 4.93 -26.05 12.44
N HIS A 277 4.14 -25.38 13.28
CA HIS A 277 3.15 -24.40 12.82
C HIS A 277 3.81 -23.21 12.11
N LEU A 278 4.90 -22.70 12.69
CA LEU A 278 5.70 -21.65 12.09
C LEU A 278 6.36 -22.12 10.77
N ALA A 279 6.92 -23.33 10.75
CA ALA A 279 7.52 -23.90 9.55
C ALA A 279 6.50 -24.11 8.42
N ARG A 280 5.27 -24.54 8.73
CA ARG A 280 4.19 -24.63 7.72
C ARG A 280 3.79 -23.25 7.20
N THR A 281 3.79 -22.25 8.07
CA THR A 281 3.53 -20.86 7.66
C THR A 281 4.57 -20.39 6.66
N ILE A 282 5.85 -20.62 6.94
CA ILE A 282 6.97 -20.31 6.04
C ILE A 282 6.83 -21.08 4.72
N ALA A 283 6.57 -22.38 4.80
CA ALA A 283 6.44 -23.26 3.61
C ALA A 283 5.17 -22.96 2.77
N SER A 284 4.21 -22.21 3.29
CA SER A 284 3.03 -21.77 2.55
C SER A 284 3.18 -20.36 1.94
N ASP A 285 4.40 -19.81 1.94
CA ASP A 285 4.73 -18.46 1.45
C ASP A 285 3.93 -17.34 2.13
N SER A 286 3.37 -17.58 3.33
CA SER A 286 2.75 -16.54 4.13
C SER A 286 3.82 -15.63 4.72
N GLN A 287 3.53 -14.34 4.76
CA GLN A 287 4.51 -13.32 5.18
C GLN A 287 4.26 -12.79 6.59
N LEU A 288 3.11 -13.12 7.17
CA LEU A 288 2.72 -12.63 8.48
C LEU A 288 2.25 -13.77 9.38
N PHE A 289 2.85 -13.83 10.56
CA PHE A 289 2.46 -14.72 11.63
C PHE A 289 2.18 -13.93 12.89
N VAL A 290 0.98 -14.07 13.43
CA VAL A 290 0.53 -13.34 14.61
C VAL A 290 0.56 -14.25 15.83
N THR A 291 1.27 -13.81 16.87
CA THR A 291 1.47 -14.58 18.10
C THR A 291 1.50 -13.70 19.35
N LEU A 292 1.19 -14.32 20.48
CA LEU A 292 1.41 -13.75 21.81
C LEU A 292 2.68 -14.30 22.48
N ASN A 293 3.36 -15.24 21.86
CA ASN A 293 4.58 -15.84 22.41
C ASN A 293 5.75 -14.84 22.34
N ASN A 294 6.13 -14.32 23.51
CA ASN A 294 7.21 -13.34 23.62
C ASN A 294 8.56 -13.86 23.08
N LYS A 295 8.87 -15.15 23.21
CA LYS A 295 10.12 -15.74 22.69
C LYS A 295 10.17 -15.68 21.17
N LEU A 296 9.05 -15.93 20.48
CA LEU A 296 8.96 -15.78 19.03
C LEU A 296 9.06 -14.32 18.59
N LEU A 297 8.44 -13.43 19.35
CA LEU A 297 8.48 -11.99 19.09
C LEU A 297 9.90 -11.42 19.22
N GLU A 298 10.65 -11.88 20.22
CA GLU A 298 12.06 -11.49 20.41
C GLU A 298 12.96 -11.96 19.25
N LEU A 299 12.66 -13.11 18.67
CA LEU A 299 13.38 -13.67 17.52
C LEU A 299 12.81 -13.24 16.16
N GLY A 300 11.83 -12.34 16.16
CA GLY A 300 11.13 -11.91 14.95
C GLY A 300 12.05 -11.35 13.87
N SER A 301 13.12 -10.62 14.25
CA SER A 301 14.09 -10.07 13.30
C SER A 301 14.92 -11.16 12.62
N GLU A 302 15.40 -12.14 13.39
CA GLU A 302 16.19 -13.26 12.88
C GLU A 302 15.35 -14.19 12.00
N ILE A 303 14.11 -14.49 12.41
CA ILE A 303 13.18 -15.27 11.60
C ILE A 303 12.89 -14.53 10.28
N TYR A 304 12.70 -13.24 10.34
CA TYR A 304 12.49 -12.44 9.13
C TYR A 304 13.71 -12.45 8.20
N GLU A 305 14.92 -12.28 8.73
CA GLU A 305 16.14 -12.30 7.92
C GLU A 305 16.36 -13.63 7.19
N ASN A 306 16.04 -14.74 7.83
CA ASN A 306 16.28 -16.08 7.28
C ASN A 306 15.12 -16.61 6.43
N PHE A 307 13.87 -16.31 6.81
CA PHE A 307 12.68 -16.92 6.21
C PHE A 307 11.69 -15.91 5.63
N ARG A 308 11.94 -14.61 5.76
CA ARG A 308 11.06 -13.54 5.27
C ARG A 308 9.65 -13.56 5.89
N LEU A 309 9.50 -14.17 7.05
CA LEU A 309 8.27 -14.19 7.81
C LEU A 309 8.31 -13.14 8.93
N SER A 310 7.37 -12.21 8.92
CA SER A 310 7.20 -11.22 9.98
C SER A 310 6.41 -11.82 11.14
N ILE A 311 6.99 -11.79 12.34
CA ILE A 311 6.33 -12.20 13.59
C ILE A 311 5.85 -10.94 14.30
N ILE A 312 4.55 -10.87 14.63
CA ILE A 312 3.94 -9.65 15.14
C ILE A 312 2.87 -9.97 16.20
N ARG A 313 2.68 -9.05 17.16
CA ARG A 313 1.56 -9.13 18.12
C ARG A 313 0.25 -8.65 17.51
N PRO A 314 -0.92 -9.13 17.97
CA PRO A 314 -2.21 -8.63 17.52
C PRO A 314 -2.36 -7.10 17.60
N ASN A 315 -1.96 -6.49 18.70
CA ASN A 315 -2.05 -5.05 18.89
C ASN A 315 -1.13 -4.28 17.93
N ASP A 316 0.08 -4.78 17.70
CA ASP A 316 1.03 -4.15 16.78
C ASP A 316 0.57 -4.29 15.32
N LEU A 317 -0.01 -5.43 14.95
CA LEU A 317 -0.62 -5.63 13.64
C LEU A 317 -1.74 -4.61 13.40
N ILE A 318 -2.62 -4.41 14.38
CA ILE A 318 -3.72 -3.45 14.28
C ILE A 318 -3.17 -2.02 14.13
N THR A 319 -2.16 -1.66 14.91
CA THR A 319 -1.53 -0.34 14.85
C THR A 319 -0.86 -0.12 13.50
N GLN A 320 -0.12 -1.10 12.99
CA GLN A 320 0.51 -1.03 11.68
C GLN A 320 -0.52 -0.94 10.55
N LEU A 321 -1.58 -1.74 10.59
CA LEU A 321 -2.66 -1.66 9.61
C LEU A 321 -3.37 -0.31 9.65
N ASP A 322 -3.58 0.24 10.82
CA ASP A 322 -4.14 1.56 10.98
C ASP A 322 -3.22 2.64 10.39
N GLU A 323 -1.91 2.53 10.61
CA GLU A 323 -0.92 3.38 9.96
C GLU A 323 -0.88 3.18 8.44
N LEU A 324 -0.98 1.95 7.98
CA LEU A 324 -0.90 1.59 6.56
C LEU A 324 -2.12 2.07 5.77
N ARG A 325 -3.31 2.01 6.35
CA ARG A 325 -4.51 2.62 5.77
C ARG A 325 -4.39 4.12 5.56
N ARG A 326 -3.50 4.76 6.29
CA ARG A 326 -3.23 6.20 6.18
C ARG A 326 -2.20 6.52 5.12
N LYS A 327 -1.35 5.55 4.75
CA LYS A 327 -0.32 5.72 3.73
C LYS A 327 -0.82 5.19 2.40
N LEU A 328 -0.60 5.96 1.37
CA LEU A 328 -1.16 5.81 0.03
C LEU A 328 -0.90 4.48 -0.65
N ASP A 329 0.17 3.75 -0.31
CA ASP A 329 0.68 2.69 -1.16
C ASP A 329 1.31 1.51 -0.40
N TYR A 330 0.89 1.22 0.83
CA TYR A 330 1.44 0.04 1.48
C TYR A 330 0.84 -1.23 0.94
N GLN A 331 1.71 -2.04 0.44
CA GLN A 331 1.40 -3.40 0.05
C GLN A 331 2.36 -4.36 0.70
N PRO A 332 1.85 -5.27 1.53
CA PRO A 332 2.68 -6.23 2.24
C PRO A 332 3.15 -7.38 1.35
N VAL A 333 3.08 -7.25 0.03
CA VAL A 333 3.56 -8.28 -0.88
C VAL A 333 5.02 -8.02 -1.19
N ARG A 334 5.90 -8.69 -0.47
CA ARG A 334 7.29 -8.88 -0.84
C ARG A 334 7.42 -10.04 -1.79
N LEU A 335 8.28 -9.88 -2.76
CA LEU A 335 8.90 -11.00 -3.44
C LEU A 335 9.82 -11.71 -2.44
N ALA A 336 9.27 -12.66 -1.69
CA ALA A 336 10.07 -13.49 -0.81
C ALA A 336 10.73 -14.58 -1.64
N GLY A 337 12.05 -14.58 -1.65
CA GLY A 337 12.80 -15.72 -2.13
C GLY A 337 13.64 -15.50 -3.39
N THR A 338 14.60 -16.34 -3.55
CA THR A 338 15.69 -16.43 -4.51
C THR A 338 15.25 -16.76 -5.95
N THR A 339 14.04 -16.39 -6.37
CA THR A 339 13.51 -16.77 -7.69
C THR A 339 14.00 -15.83 -8.78
N GLN A 340 14.70 -16.40 -9.74
CA GLN A 340 15.03 -15.72 -10.99
C GLN A 340 13.76 -15.64 -11.82
N LEU A 341 13.19 -14.43 -11.91
CA LEU A 341 12.09 -14.14 -12.82
C LEU A 341 12.64 -13.74 -14.18
N GLU A 342 12.25 -14.48 -15.20
CA GLU A 342 12.64 -14.21 -16.58
C GLU A 342 11.43 -13.78 -17.39
N GLN A 343 11.59 -12.71 -18.17
CA GLN A 343 10.59 -12.27 -19.14
C GLN A 343 11.01 -12.77 -20.51
N ILE A 344 10.22 -13.66 -21.09
CA ILE A 344 10.55 -14.29 -22.38
C ILE A 344 9.39 -14.17 -23.38
N PRO A 345 9.68 -14.15 -24.70
CA PRO A 345 8.63 -14.19 -25.72
C PRO A 345 7.79 -15.45 -25.64
N VAL A 346 6.49 -15.32 -25.90
CA VAL A 346 5.57 -16.44 -26.05
C VAL A 346 5.70 -17.00 -27.45
N HIS A 347 5.80 -18.32 -27.57
CA HIS A 347 5.87 -19.02 -28.85
C HIS A 347 4.55 -19.69 -29.21
N LYS A 348 4.28 -19.83 -30.51
CA LYS A 348 3.13 -20.61 -31.02
C LYS A 348 3.14 -22.03 -30.47
N GLY A 349 1.98 -22.52 -30.07
CA GLY A 349 1.81 -23.85 -29.47
C GLY A 349 1.81 -23.84 -27.93
N GLN A 350 2.04 -22.69 -27.29
CA GLN A 350 2.01 -22.57 -25.83
C GLN A 350 0.61 -22.16 -25.30
N GLU A 351 -0.36 -21.90 -26.18
CA GLU A 351 -1.65 -21.31 -25.82
C GLU A 351 -2.46 -22.22 -24.89
N ASP A 352 -2.39 -23.55 -25.10
CA ASP A 352 -3.09 -24.51 -24.24
C ASP A 352 -2.49 -24.57 -22.82
N LEU A 353 -1.15 -24.54 -22.73
CA LEU A 353 -0.46 -24.48 -21.46
C LEU A 353 -0.79 -23.18 -20.71
N LEU A 354 -0.68 -22.05 -21.39
CA LEU A 354 -0.89 -20.71 -20.79
C LEU A 354 -2.35 -20.48 -20.38
N SER A 355 -3.32 -21.09 -21.08
CA SER A 355 -4.74 -21.01 -20.70
C SER A 355 -5.00 -21.59 -19.30
N ASN A 356 -4.29 -22.63 -18.91
CA ASN A 356 -4.45 -23.26 -17.59
C ASN A 356 -3.97 -22.38 -16.43
N TYR A 357 -3.18 -21.33 -16.72
CA TYR A 357 -2.66 -20.39 -15.71
C TYR A 357 -3.31 -19.02 -15.76
N PHE A 358 -3.81 -18.61 -16.93
CA PHE A 358 -4.15 -17.20 -17.18
C PHE A 358 -5.58 -16.95 -17.67
N GLN A 359 -6.35 -17.99 -17.89
CA GLN A 359 -7.77 -17.85 -18.18
C GLN A 359 -8.51 -17.23 -16.99
N CYS A 360 -9.35 -16.24 -17.24
CA CYS A 360 -10.14 -15.54 -16.21
C CYS A 360 -11.56 -16.07 -16.15
N GLU A 361 -11.75 -17.31 -15.66
CA GLU A 361 -13.07 -17.95 -15.51
C GLU A 361 -14.03 -17.11 -14.67
N GLU A 362 -13.54 -16.46 -13.62
CA GLU A 362 -14.32 -15.58 -12.74
C GLU A 362 -14.95 -14.39 -13.48
N GLN A 363 -14.37 -13.99 -14.62
CA GLN A 363 -14.88 -12.93 -15.48
C GLN A 363 -15.66 -13.49 -16.69
N GLY A 364 -15.89 -14.80 -16.72
CA GLY A 364 -16.67 -15.47 -17.77
C GLY A 364 -15.86 -15.79 -19.04
N GLU A 365 -14.53 -15.71 -19.02
CA GLU A 365 -13.69 -16.09 -20.14
C GLU A 365 -13.63 -17.60 -20.30
N THR A 366 -13.94 -18.10 -21.49
CA THR A 366 -13.76 -19.51 -21.81
C THR A 366 -12.33 -19.82 -22.26
N LYS A 367 -11.90 -21.07 -22.06
CA LYS A 367 -10.58 -21.53 -22.55
C LYS A 367 -10.39 -21.30 -24.05
N ALA A 368 -11.46 -21.52 -24.83
CA ALA A 368 -11.45 -21.32 -26.27
C ALA A 368 -11.23 -19.83 -26.65
N GLU A 369 -11.90 -18.91 -25.96
CA GLU A 369 -11.74 -17.47 -26.18
C GLU A 369 -10.33 -17.01 -25.85
N PHE A 370 -9.78 -17.40 -24.71
CA PHE A 370 -8.39 -17.10 -24.34
C PHE A 370 -7.41 -17.60 -25.41
N GLN A 371 -7.51 -18.84 -25.81
CA GLN A 371 -6.63 -19.44 -26.83
C GLN A 371 -6.79 -18.76 -28.19
N GLN A 372 -8.00 -18.47 -28.61
CA GLN A 372 -8.26 -17.77 -29.87
C GLN A 372 -7.67 -16.37 -29.85
N GLN A 373 -7.83 -15.63 -28.77
CA GLN A 373 -7.27 -14.30 -28.63
C GLN A 373 -5.74 -14.31 -28.64
N LEU A 374 -5.11 -15.22 -27.88
CA LEU A 374 -3.66 -15.35 -27.84
C LEU A 374 -3.08 -15.78 -29.20
N ARG A 375 -3.72 -16.72 -29.90
CA ARG A 375 -3.33 -17.13 -31.26
C ARG A 375 -3.38 -15.96 -32.25
N ARG A 376 -4.39 -15.10 -32.13
CA ARG A 376 -4.50 -13.88 -32.96
C ARG A 376 -3.30 -12.97 -32.74
N PHE A 377 -2.92 -12.71 -31.50
CA PHE A 377 -1.74 -11.90 -31.20
C PHE A 377 -0.44 -12.54 -31.71
N LEU A 378 -0.28 -13.85 -31.54
CA LEU A 378 0.89 -14.60 -32.03
C LEU A 378 0.93 -14.74 -33.56
N ALA A 379 -0.16 -14.51 -34.24
CA ALA A 379 -0.19 -14.50 -35.72
C ALA A 379 0.28 -13.17 -36.31
N GLU A 380 0.19 -12.07 -35.55
CA GLU A 380 0.49 -10.71 -35.99
C GLU A 380 1.64 -10.11 -35.16
N LEU A 381 2.81 -10.76 -35.15
CA LEU A 381 3.98 -10.35 -34.34
C LEU A 381 4.58 -8.99 -34.74
N ASP A 382 4.26 -8.49 -35.92
CA ASP A 382 4.57 -7.13 -36.37
C ASP A 382 3.75 -6.06 -35.62
N LYS A 383 2.57 -6.44 -35.10
CA LYS A 383 1.65 -5.56 -34.39
C LYS A 383 1.63 -5.80 -32.88
N PHE A 384 1.91 -7.03 -32.46
CA PHE A 384 1.82 -7.44 -31.06
C PHE A 384 3.09 -8.12 -30.57
N GLU A 385 3.51 -7.76 -29.38
CA GLU A 385 4.57 -8.41 -28.63
C GLU A 385 3.97 -9.18 -27.44
N CYS A 386 4.12 -10.49 -27.43
CA CYS A 386 3.58 -11.36 -26.39
C CYS A 386 4.71 -11.84 -25.47
N LEU A 387 4.64 -11.50 -24.20
CA LEU A 387 5.68 -11.81 -23.22
C LEU A 387 5.09 -12.56 -22.03
N VAL A 388 5.78 -13.59 -21.57
CA VAL A 388 5.46 -14.32 -20.35
C VAL A 388 6.57 -14.14 -19.33
N VAL A 389 6.18 -13.85 -18.08
CA VAL A 389 7.08 -13.86 -16.93
C VAL A 389 7.05 -15.25 -16.32
N ARG A 390 8.22 -15.85 -16.11
CA ARG A 390 8.38 -17.18 -15.54
C ARG A 390 9.27 -17.17 -14.31
N GLU A 391 8.98 -18.10 -13.42
CA GLU A 391 9.84 -18.48 -12.30
C GLU A 391 10.63 -19.73 -12.67
N GLY A 392 11.93 -19.56 -12.89
CA GLY A 392 12.78 -20.67 -13.35
C GLY A 392 12.32 -21.24 -14.70
N LYS A 393 12.52 -22.55 -14.90
CA LYS A 393 12.26 -23.14 -16.22
C LYS A 393 10.79 -23.45 -16.56
N ASN A 394 9.87 -23.50 -15.60
CA ASN A 394 8.59 -24.17 -15.86
C ASN A 394 7.31 -23.50 -15.40
N LYS A 395 7.34 -22.46 -14.54
CA LYS A 395 6.09 -21.89 -13.98
C LYS A 395 5.82 -20.50 -14.54
N PRO A 396 4.81 -20.33 -15.41
CA PRO A 396 4.41 -19.00 -15.86
C PRO A 396 3.68 -18.28 -14.71
N LEU A 397 4.06 -17.01 -14.45
CA LEU A 397 3.51 -16.18 -13.37
C LEU A 397 2.66 -15.05 -13.90
N ALA A 398 3.02 -14.46 -15.04
CA ALA A 398 2.24 -13.42 -15.69
C ALA A 398 2.40 -13.47 -17.20
N LEU A 399 1.40 -12.93 -17.90
CA LEU A 399 1.36 -12.78 -19.36
C LEU A 399 0.98 -11.34 -19.69
N VAL A 400 1.75 -10.70 -20.53
CA VAL A 400 1.46 -9.37 -21.05
C VAL A 400 1.61 -9.33 -22.56
N VAL A 401 0.65 -8.72 -23.22
CA VAL A 401 0.69 -8.45 -24.66
C VAL A 401 0.69 -6.95 -24.87
N TYR A 402 1.63 -6.47 -25.68
CA TYR A 402 1.74 -5.08 -26.09
C TYR A 402 1.33 -4.91 -27.54
N GLY A 403 0.48 -3.93 -27.82
CA GLY A 403 0.09 -3.52 -29.18
C GLY A 403 0.88 -2.29 -29.62
N ASN A 404 1.52 -2.38 -30.79
CA ASN A 404 2.41 -1.35 -31.34
C ASN A 404 1.80 -0.55 -32.51
N GLN A 405 0.47 -0.62 -32.70
CA GLN A 405 -0.19 -0.04 -33.88
C GLN A 405 -0.33 1.48 -33.83
N LYS A 406 -0.54 2.04 -32.64
CA LYS A 406 -0.74 3.49 -32.45
C LYS A 406 0.56 4.19 -32.05
N LYS A 407 0.93 5.24 -32.75
CA LYS A 407 2.18 6.00 -32.48
C LYS A 407 2.13 6.75 -31.15
N HIS A 408 0.95 7.20 -30.71
CA HIS A 408 0.76 8.02 -29.52
C HIS A 408 0.36 7.22 -28.28
N GLU A 409 0.10 5.91 -28.41
CA GLU A 409 -0.45 5.08 -27.34
C GLU A 409 0.21 3.70 -27.34
N LEU A 410 0.63 3.23 -26.19
CA LEU A 410 0.98 1.82 -25.96
C LEU A 410 -0.28 1.09 -25.48
N GLU A 411 -0.77 0.17 -26.29
CA GLU A 411 -1.92 -0.65 -25.94
C GLU A 411 -1.49 -1.93 -25.22
N ILE A 412 -2.26 -2.36 -24.23
CA ILE A 412 -2.09 -3.62 -23.51
C ILE A 412 -3.41 -4.40 -23.63
N PRO A 413 -3.58 -5.17 -24.72
CA PRO A 413 -4.83 -5.90 -24.98
C PRO A 413 -4.96 -7.18 -24.14
N MET A 414 -3.89 -7.62 -23.46
CA MET A 414 -3.95 -8.74 -22.53
C MET A 414 -2.94 -8.53 -21.41
N LEU A 415 -3.42 -8.55 -20.17
CA LEU A 415 -2.61 -8.47 -18.95
C LEU A 415 -3.14 -9.47 -17.93
N ARG A 416 -2.43 -10.56 -17.74
CA ARG A 416 -2.84 -11.68 -16.90
C ARG A 416 -1.78 -12.00 -15.86
N VAL A 417 -2.23 -12.44 -14.70
CA VAL A 417 -1.36 -12.97 -13.64
C VAL A 417 -1.95 -14.27 -13.12
N GLY A 418 -1.08 -15.23 -12.90
CA GLY A 418 -1.47 -16.48 -12.27
C GLY A 418 -1.81 -16.26 -10.78
N ASN A 419 -2.61 -17.15 -10.22
CA ASN A 419 -2.92 -17.12 -8.78
C ASN A 419 -1.69 -17.59 -7.97
N ASN A 420 -0.90 -16.63 -7.48
CA ASN A 420 0.29 -16.86 -6.68
C ASN A 420 0.54 -15.67 -5.73
N PRO A 421 1.35 -15.82 -4.67
CA PRO A 421 1.61 -14.74 -3.70
C PRO A 421 2.22 -13.47 -4.31
N LEU A 422 2.86 -13.58 -5.47
CA LEU A 422 3.53 -12.48 -6.15
C LEU A 422 2.63 -11.70 -7.12
N SER A 423 1.41 -12.20 -7.37
CA SER A 423 0.52 -11.67 -8.42
C SER A 423 0.31 -10.17 -8.32
N GLY A 424 0.03 -9.67 -7.12
CA GLY A 424 -0.19 -8.24 -6.90
C GLY A 424 1.04 -7.38 -7.18
N THR A 425 2.22 -7.79 -6.69
CA THR A 425 3.47 -7.06 -6.92
C THR A 425 3.88 -7.12 -8.39
N LEU A 426 3.76 -8.29 -9.00
CA LEU A 426 4.14 -8.49 -10.40
C LEU A 426 3.27 -7.67 -11.37
N VAL A 427 1.97 -7.62 -11.13
CA VAL A 427 1.06 -6.78 -11.93
C VAL A 427 1.44 -5.30 -11.82
N ARG A 428 1.68 -4.80 -10.63
CA ARG A 428 2.08 -3.39 -10.44
C ARG A 428 3.37 -3.06 -11.15
N HIS A 429 4.34 -3.96 -11.03
CA HIS A 429 5.60 -3.85 -11.77
C HIS A 429 5.36 -3.80 -13.27
N LEU A 430 4.58 -4.71 -13.83
CA LEU A 430 4.28 -4.75 -15.26
C LEU A 430 3.56 -3.48 -15.73
N ILE A 431 2.59 -2.99 -14.97
CA ILE A 431 1.91 -1.72 -15.26
C ILE A 431 2.90 -0.56 -15.25
N PHE A 432 3.72 -0.44 -14.20
CA PHE A 432 4.70 0.63 -14.08
C PHE A 432 5.75 0.58 -15.21
N LYS A 433 6.27 -0.61 -15.49
CA LYS A 433 7.20 -0.85 -16.62
C LYS A 433 6.57 -0.49 -17.98
N SER A 434 5.28 -0.76 -18.15
CA SER A 434 4.55 -0.39 -19.36
C SER A 434 4.42 1.14 -19.52
N ILE A 435 4.18 1.87 -18.42
CA ILE A 435 4.13 3.34 -18.42
C ILE A 435 5.50 3.91 -18.80
N LEU A 436 6.58 3.43 -18.17
CA LEU A 436 7.94 3.87 -18.49
C LEU A 436 8.32 3.54 -19.94
N ARG A 437 7.98 2.34 -20.42
CA ARG A 437 8.20 1.96 -21.82
C ARG A 437 7.47 2.92 -22.76
N SER A 438 6.18 3.17 -22.50
CA SER A 438 5.37 4.08 -23.30
C SER A 438 6.01 5.48 -23.38
N ALA A 439 6.45 6.00 -22.22
CA ALA A 439 7.11 7.30 -22.14
C ALA A 439 8.45 7.34 -22.90
N ARG A 440 9.30 6.32 -22.74
CA ARG A 440 10.58 6.19 -23.48
C ARG A 440 10.39 6.09 -24.99
N GLU A 441 9.33 5.40 -25.44
CA GLU A 441 8.95 5.32 -26.85
C GLU A 441 8.27 6.63 -27.35
N LYS A 442 8.25 7.69 -26.52
CA LYS A 442 7.62 9.00 -26.79
C LYS A 442 6.13 8.91 -27.10
N ARG A 443 5.46 7.91 -26.56
CA ARG A 443 4.01 7.77 -26.59
C ARG A 443 3.42 8.52 -25.39
N GLN A 444 2.32 9.22 -25.61
CA GLN A 444 1.69 10.06 -24.60
C GLN A 444 0.69 9.29 -23.72
N PHE A 445 0.34 8.06 -24.10
CA PHE A 445 -0.68 7.28 -23.41
C PHE A 445 -0.29 5.81 -23.25
N THR A 446 -0.73 5.23 -22.16
CA THR A 446 -0.76 3.77 -21.94
C THR A 446 -2.21 3.36 -21.75
N ARG A 447 -2.70 2.40 -22.54
CA ARG A 447 -4.08 1.92 -22.48
C ARG A 447 -4.14 0.42 -22.22
N ILE A 448 -4.96 0.02 -21.27
CA ILE A 448 -5.27 -1.39 -20.99
C ILE A 448 -6.65 -1.66 -21.58
N THR A 449 -6.71 -2.52 -22.61
CA THR A 449 -7.96 -2.85 -23.33
C THR A 449 -8.44 -4.28 -23.08
N ASP A 450 -7.78 -4.99 -22.17
CA ASP A 450 -8.16 -6.35 -21.80
C ASP A 450 -9.60 -6.41 -21.26
N SER A 451 -10.43 -7.26 -21.83
CA SER A 451 -11.84 -7.42 -21.46
C SER A 451 -12.03 -8.28 -20.22
N TYR A 452 -11.07 -9.13 -19.89
CA TYR A 452 -11.14 -10.11 -18.81
C TYR A 452 -10.07 -9.85 -17.76
N LEU A 453 -10.18 -8.73 -17.06
CA LEU A 453 -9.22 -8.35 -16.03
C LEU A 453 -9.55 -9.04 -14.71
N ALA A 454 -8.60 -9.84 -14.20
CA ALA A 454 -8.69 -10.41 -12.86
C ALA A 454 -8.77 -9.32 -11.77
N GLU A 455 -9.36 -9.63 -10.62
CA GLU A 455 -9.50 -8.68 -9.50
C GLU A 455 -8.16 -8.07 -9.08
N THR A 456 -7.10 -8.89 -9.03
CA THR A 456 -5.73 -8.43 -8.71
C THR A 456 -5.22 -7.37 -9.70
N VAL A 457 -5.52 -7.53 -11.00
CA VAL A 457 -5.11 -6.57 -12.04
C VAL A 457 -5.92 -5.28 -11.90
N MET A 458 -7.22 -5.40 -11.66
CA MET A 458 -8.08 -4.24 -11.42
C MET A 458 -7.64 -3.44 -10.19
N THR A 459 -7.30 -4.13 -9.11
CA THR A 459 -6.73 -3.51 -7.91
C THR A 459 -5.47 -2.72 -8.25
N ALA A 460 -4.52 -3.32 -8.97
CA ALA A 460 -3.28 -2.66 -9.35
C ALA A 460 -3.49 -1.43 -10.26
N ILE A 461 -4.45 -1.50 -11.19
CA ILE A 461 -4.84 -0.35 -12.04
C ILE A 461 -5.36 0.81 -11.19
N HIS A 462 -6.24 0.52 -10.21
CA HIS A 462 -6.76 1.54 -9.30
C HIS A 462 -5.69 2.12 -8.39
N GLU A 463 -4.80 1.27 -7.89
CA GLU A 463 -3.70 1.65 -7.01
C GLU A 463 -2.64 2.50 -7.70
N THR A 464 -2.44 2.31 -8.99
CA THR A 464 -1.53 3.15 -9.78
C THR A 464 -2.06 4.58 -9.91
N SER A 465 -3.24 4.86 -9.38
CA SER A 465 -3.91 6.16 -9.16
C SER A 465 -4.03 7.09 -10.36
N SER A 466 -3.61 6.67 -11.54
CA SER A 466 -3.54 7.54 -12.70
C SER A 466 -4.25 6.99 -13.93
N PHE A 467 -4.68 5.74 -13.91
CA PHE A 467 -5.55 5.22 -14.96
C PHE A 467 -6.98 5.73 -14.78
N ARG A 468 -7.62 6.06 -15.89
CA ARG A 468 -9.01 6.48 -15.95
C ARG A 468 -9.81 5.55 -16.84
N ARG A 469 -11.01 5.19 -16.41
CA ARG A 469 -11.92 4.40 -17.25
C ARG A 469 -12.38 5.26 -18.42
N VAL A 470 -12.23 4.76 -19.62
CA VAL A 470 -12.72 5.34 -20.89
C VAL A 470 -13.57 4.31 -21.61
N THR A 471 -14.22 4.70 -22.71
CA THR A 471 -15.10 3.80 -23.48
C THR A 471 -14.41 2.50 -23.86
N ASN A 472 -13.13 2.56 -24.21
CA ASN A 472 -12.35 1.39 -24.62
C ASN A 472 -11.18 1.12 -23.63
N GLY A 473 -11.53 0.63 -22.43
CA GLY A 473 -10.56 0.19 -21.44
C GLY A 473 -10.14 1.25 -20.41
N TRP A 474 -8.89 1.21 -19.98
CA TRP A 474 -8.28 2.08 -18.98
C TRP A 474 -7.16 2.87 -19.62
N LEU A 475 -7.20 4.18 -19.50
CA LEU A 475 -6.24 5.11 -20.12
C LEU A 475 -5.42 5.84 -19.07
N LYS A 476 -4.11 5.90 -19.26
CA LYS A 476 -3.15 6.66 -18.48
C LYS A 476 -2.44 7.66 -19.40
N ILE A 477 -2.32 8.91 -18.96
CA ILE A 477 -1.46 9.89 -19.60
C ILE A 477 -0.03 9.73 -19.07
N ASN A 478 0.95 9.69 -19.95
CA ASN A 478 2.38 9.60 -19.59
C ASN A 478 3.20 10.54 -20.47
N LEU A 479 3.64 11.65 -19.90
CA LEU A 479 4.38 12.69 -20.62
C LEU A 479 5.82 12.77 -20.09
N ALA A 480 6.80 12.40 -20.92
CA ALA A 480 8.22 12.53 -20.59
C ALA A 480 8.71 13.96 -20.88
N VAL A 481 8.27 14.93 -20.06
CA VAL A 481 8.59 16.35 -20.22
C VAL A 481 8.76 17.05 -18.87
N ALA A 482 9.55 18.12 -18.87
CA ALA A 482 9.67 19.03 -17.74
C ALA A 482 9.25 20.44 -18.23
N GLU A 483 8.03 20.84 -17.89
CA GLU A 483 7.37 22.05 -18.39
C GLU A 483 6.65 22.78 -17.24
N THR A 484 6.29 24.04 -17.44
CA THR A 484 5.44 24.79 -16.52
C THR A 484 4.03 24.21 -16.48
N ALA A 485 3.28 24.45 -15.42
CA ALA A 485 1.88 24.03 -15.32
C ALA A 485 1.04 24.54 -16.52
N SER A 486 1.30 25.76 -16.96
CA SER A 486 0.61 26.37 -18.12
C SER A 486 0.96 25.65 -19.44
N GLU A 487 2.24 25.33 -19.68
CA GLU A 487 2.68 24.63 -20.88
C GLU A 487 2.13 23.20 -20.92
N LEU A 488 2.16 22.49 -19.78
CA LEU A 488 1.56 21.15 -19.65
C LEU A 488 0.04 21.19 -19.90
N SER A 489 -0.66 22.20 -19.36
CA SER A 489 -2.09 22.38 -19.61
C SER A 489 -2.37 22.58 -21.09
N GLN A 490 -1.62 23.47 -21.77
CA GLN A 490 -1.79 23.72 -23.21
C GLN A 490 -1.47 22.48 -24.06
N ARG A 491 -0.44 21.71 -23.67
CA ARG A 491 -0.11 20.43 -24.31
C ARG A 491 -1.25 19.43 -24.20
N LEU A 492 -1.85 19.30 -23.01
CA LEU A 492 -2.97 18.39 -22.78
C LEU A 492 -4.21 18.81 -23.58
N ILE A 493 -4.53 20.11 -23.64
CA ILE A 493 -5.62 20.64 -24.46
C ILE A 493 -5.39 20.30 -25.94
N THR A 494 -4.16 20.49 -26.43
CA THR A 494 -3.79 20.17 -27.82
C THR A 494 -3.95 18.67 -28.11
N LEU A 495 -3.46 17.80 -27.21
CA LEU A 495 -3.60 16.35 -27.35
C LEU A 495 -5.07 15.93 -27.35
N GLY A 496 -5.88 16.39 -26.40
CA GLY A 496 -7.30 16.07 -26.32
C GLY A 496 -8.08 16.54 -27.56
N SER A 497 -7.78 17.74 -28.07
CA SER A 497 -8.42 18.31 -29.27
C SER A 497 -8.03 17.54 -30.54
N THR A 498 -6.77 17.11 -30.65
CA THR A 498 -6.24 16.41 -31.84
C THR A 498 -6.72 14.96 -31.91
N LEU A 499 -6.79 14.27 -30.77
CA LEU A 499 -7.06 12.83 -30.72
C LEU A 499 -8.54 12.49 -30.52
N GLY A 500 -9.37 13.45 -30.14
CA GLY A 500 -10.83 13.31 -30.11
C GLY A 500 -11.41 12.79 -28.79
N GLN A 501 -12.67 12.33 -28.83
CA GLN A 501 -13.51 12.08 -27.65
C GLN A 501 -12.95 11.04 -26.66
N GLU A 502 -12.19 10.06 -27.11
CA GLU A 502 -11.60 9.05 -26.23
C GLU A 502 -10.55 9.61 -25.27
N TYR A 503 -10.02 10.82 -25.56
CA TYR A 503 -8.94 11.48 -24.81
C TYR A 503 -9.42 12.71 -24.02
N GLN A 504 -10.71 12.81 -23.72
CA GLN A 504 -11.29 13.94 -22.94
C GLN A 504 -10.67 14.11 -21.56
N ILE A 505 -10.08 13.04 -21.01
CA ILE A 505 -9.31 13.08 -19.78
C ILE A 505 -8.20 14.15 -19.80
N CYS A 506 -7.65 14.47 -20.97
CA CYS A 506 -6.64 15.53 -21.11
C CYS A 506 -7.17 16.88 -20.66
N PHE A 507 -8.43 17.23 -20.95
CA PHE A 507 -9.03 18.51 -20.56
C PHE A 507 -9.21 18.60 -19.03
N GLN A 508 -9.52 17.49 -18.38
CA GLN A 508 -9.68 17.45 -16.91
C GLN A 508 -8.34 17.72 -16.20
N PHE A 509 -7.25 17.11 -16.67
CA PHE A 509 -5.92 17.40 -16.12
C PHE A 509 -5.43 18.79 -16.49
N ALA A 510 -5.76 19.30 -17.69
CA ALA A 510 -5.46 20.66 -18.09
C ALA A 510 -6.17 21.69 -17.17
N GLU A 511 -7.43 21.44 -16.80
CA GLU A 511 -8.17 22.27 -15.86
C GLU A 511 -7.54 22.22 -14.45
N SER A 512 -7.13 21.03 -13.99
CA SER A 512 -6.46 20.87 -12.69
C SER A 512 -5.14 21.64 -12.63
N LEU A 513 -4.37 21.69 -13.71
CA LEU A 513 -3.13 22.46 -13.81
C LEU A 513 -3.35 23.97 -13.81
N ASN A 514 -4.52 24.43 -14.22
CA ASN A 514 -4.89 25.86 -14.26
C ASN A 514 -5.49 26.36 -12.93
N THR A 515 -5.59 25.53 -11.90
CA THR A 515 -6.07 25.97 -10.59
C THR A 515 -5.08 26.96 -9.96
N LYS A 516 -5.58 28.05 -9.37
CA LYS A 516 -4.76 29.16 -8.85
C LYS A 516 -3.70 28.77 -7.83
N ASN A 517 -3.87 27.64 -7.14
CA ASN A 517 -2.99 27.24 -6.04
C ASN A 517 -2.07 26.07 -6.40
N ILE A 518 -2.11 25.57 -7.63
CA ILE A 518 -1.34 24.35 -7.98
C ILE A 518 0.16 24.52 -7.82
N ILE A 519 0.70 25.70 -8.12
CA ILE A 519 2.14 25.98 -8.04
C ILE A 519 2.61 25.98 -6.58
N THR A 520 1.82 26.53 -5.66
CA THR A 520 2.14 26.65 -4.23
C THR A 520 1.71 25.44 -3.39
N ASP A 521 0.79 24.63 -3.89
CA ASP A 521 0.39 23.37 -3.26
C ASP A 521 1.36 22.27 -3.65
N VAL A 522 2.39 22.07 -2.83
CA VAL A 522 3.44 21.07 -3.08
C VAL A 522 2.87 19.65 -3.19
N GLN A 523 1.91 19.29 -2.33
CA GLN A 523 1.30 17.96 -2.39
C GLN A 523 0.44 17.79 -3.64
N GLY A 524 -0.41 18.75 -3.96
CA GLY A 524 -1.24 18.74 -5.17
C GLY A 524 -0.39 18.68 -6.44
N SER A 525 0.72 19.43 -6.49
CA SER A 525 1.68 19.37 -7.59
C SER A 525 2.29 17.99 -7.75
N VAL A 526 2.72 17.35 -6.67
CA VAL A 526 3.27 15.98 -6.70
C VAL A 526 2.21 14.99 -7.16
N ASP A 527 0.97 15.12 -6.69
CA ASP A 527 -0.13 14.22 -7.08
C ASP A 527 -0.45 14.35 -8.58
N ILE A 528 -0.42 15.57 -9.13
CA ILE A 528 -0.61 15.78 -10.58
C ILE A 528 0.59 15.22 -11.37
N GLU A 529 1.82 15.46 -10.93
CA GLU A 529 2.99 14.85 -11.57
C GLU A 529 2.89 13.33 -11.63
N ARG A 530 2.44 12.69 -10.55
CA ARG A 530 2.18 11.24 -10.52
C ARG A 530 1.09 10.82 -11.49
N CYS A 531 0.04 11.63 -11.60
CA CYS A 531 -1.02 11.37 -12.57
C CYS A 531 -0.53 11.48 -14.01
N LEU A 532 0.42 12.36 -14.31
CA LEU A 532 1.00 12.57 -15.62
C LEU A 532 2.37 11.90 -15.80
N PHE A 533 2.83 11.13 -14.78
CA PHE A 533 4.16 10.53 -14.72
C PHE A 533 4.60 9.93 -16.06
N PRO A 534 5.82 10.26 -16.52
CA PRO A 534 6.92 10.90 -15.77
C PRO A 534 7.02 12.44 -15.85
N ALA A 535 5.97 13.17 -16.23
CA ALA A 535 5.99 14.63 -16.31
C ALA A 535 6.47 15.33 -15.04
N LYS A 536 7.12 16.49 -15.20
CA LYS A 536 7.58 17.35 -14.09
C LYS A 536 7.07 18.78 -14.29
N ILE A 537 6.47 19.35 -13.26
CA ILE A 537 5.97 20.74 -13.23
C ILE A 537 7.08 21.64 -12.71
N ILE A 538 7.75 22.37 -13.58
CA ILE A 538 8.98 23.09 -13.23
C ILE A 538 8.77 24.40 -12.48
N ASP A 539 7.60 25.01 -12.58
CA ASP A 539 7.22 26.22 -11.85
C ASP A 539 6.54 25.92 -10.48
N SER A 540 6.41 24.63 -10.10
CA SER A 540 5.91 24.25 -8.79
C SER A 540 6.95 24.44 -7.69
N GLU A 541 6.49 24.69 -6.44
CA GLU A 541 7.34 24.82 -5.27
C GLU A 541 7.87 23.49 -4.71
N ILE A 542 7.77 22.39 -5.47
CA ILE A 542 8.28 21.07 -5.05
C ILE A 542 9.79 21.14 -4.84
N PRO A 543 10.29 20.96 -3.60
CA PRO A 543 11.72 20.97 -3.36
C PRO A 543 12.41 19.81 -4.07
N THR A 544 13.59 20.06 -4.64
CA THR A 544 14.38 19.01 -5.28
C THR A 544 15.75 18.88 -4.59
N PHE A 545 16.13 17.62 -4.30
CA PHE A 545 17.41 17.31 -3.66
C PHE A 545 18.24 16.35 -4.50
N ILE A 546 19.56 16.51 -4.49
CA ILE A 546 20.49 15.47 -4.89
C ILE A 546 20.84 14.67 -3.66
N ILE A 547 20.65 13.35 -3.67
CA ILE A 547 20.98 12.45 -2.57
C ILE A 547 22.05 11.46 -3.00
N PRO A 548 23.21 11.44 -2.34
CA PRO A 548 24.24 10.45 -2.59
C PRO A 548 23.83 9.09 -2.03
N ILE A 549 24.02 8.05 -2.86
CA ILE A 549 23.78 6.65 -2.52
C ILE A 549 24.99 5.80 -2.96
N GLN A 550 25.35 4.80 -2.17
CA GLN A 550 26.41 3.85 -2.55
C GLN A 550 25.94 2.94 -3.69
N PRO A 551 26.84 2.54 -4.63
CA PRO A 551 26.49 1.69 -5.77
C PRO A 551 25.77 0.40 -5.37
N LYS A 552 26.19 -0.25 -4.29
CA LYS A 552 25.54 -1.46 -3.74
C LYS A 552 24.06 -1.22 -3.47
N TRP A 553 23.75 -0.13 -2.76
CA TRP A 553 22.36 0.16 -2.39
C TRP A 553 21.54 0.65 -3.57
N ALA A 554 22.14 1.37 -4.52
CA ALA A 554 21.45 1.75 -5.75
C ALA A 554 21.08 0.51 -6.58
N ALA A 555 22.01 -0.43 -6.75
CA ALA A 555 21.79 -1.69 -7.44
C ALA A 555 20.71 -2.54 -6.76
N ASP A 556 20.73 -2.61 -5.43
CA ASP A 556 19.77 -3.41 -4.67
C ASP A 556 18.36 -2.76 -4.61
N LEU A 557 18.26 -1.43 -4.68
CA LEU A 557 16.99 -0.72 -4.50
C LEU A 557 16.29 -0.39 -5.82
N PHE A 558 17.04 -0.03 -6.89
CA PHE A 558 16.38 0.47 -8.09
C PHE A 558 17.19 0.39 -9.39
N ASP A 559 18.51 0.23 -9.38
CA ASP A 559 19.31 0.33 -10.60
C ASP A 559 19.67 -1.05 -11.14
N GLU A 560 18.77 -1.60 -12.01
CA GLU A 560 18.99 -2.88 -12.67
C GLU A 560 20.27 -2.89 -13.54
N GLY A 561 20.69 -1.75 -14.10
CA GLY A 561 21.90 -1.62 -14.87
C GLY A 561 23.15 -1.87 -14.03
N LEU A 562 23.19 -1.34 -12.81
CA LEU A 562 24.26 -1.64 -11.84
C LEU A 562 24.16 -3.06 -11.29
N ALA A 563 22.93 -3.54 -11.05
CA ALA A 563 22.67 -4.88 -10.58
C ALA A 563 23.28 -5.95 -11.52
N ASN A 564 23.09 -5.78 -12.81
CA ASN A 564 23.58 -6.70 -13.83
C ASN A 564 25.11 -6.68 -14.03
N GLN A 565 25.82 -5.67 -13.51
CA GLN A 565 27.28 -5.57 -13.59
C GLN A 565 28.01 -6.43 -12.54
N THR A 566 27.30 -6.95 -11.54
CA THR A 566 27.91 -7.76 -10.48
C THR A 566 27.98 -9.24 -10.84
N LEU A 567 29.14 -9.86 -10.65
CA LEU A 567 29.37 -11.31 -10.90
C LEU A 567 28.51 -12.24 -10.01
N PHE A 568 27.98 -11.73 -8.89
CA PHE A 568 27.21 -12.54 -7.93
C PHE A 568 25.70 -12.24 -7.97
N GLY A 569 25.25 -11.44 -8.92
CA GLY A 569 23.85 -10.99 -8.99
C GLY A 569 23.41 -10.25 -7.73
N THR A 570 22.72 -9.17 -7.89
CA THR A 570 21.96 -8.57 -6.80
C THR A 570 20.66 -9.32 -6.63
N LYS A 571 20.05 -9.24 -5.47
CA LYS A 571 18.75 -9.87 -5.23
C LYS A 571 17.70 -9.19 -6.12
N PRO A 572 17.22 -9.81 -7.21
CA PRO A 572 16.25 -9.18 -8.12
C PRO A 572 14.89 -8.92 -7.45
N GLU A 573 14.73 -9.37 -6.22
CA GLU A 573 13.53 -9.34 -5.42
C GLU A 573 12.95 -7.93 -5.20
N MET A 574 13.82 -6.90 -5.21
CA MET A 574 13.40 -5.52 -4.96
C MET A 574 13.19 -4.69 -6.23
N ALA A 575 13.69 -5.14 -7.37
CA ALA A 575 13.50 -4.47 -8.67
C ALA A 575 12.02 -4.35 -9.08
N PHE A 576 11.14 -5.13 -8.44
CA PHE A 576 9.70 -5.12 -8.67
C PHE A 576 8.91 -4.19 -7.74
N ASN A 577 9.53 -3.63 -6.69
CA ASN A 577 8.84 -2.73 -5.80
C ASN A 577 8.82 -1.31 -6.39
N ARG A 578 7.62 -0.73 -6.47
CA ARG A 578 7.43 0.67 -6.82
C ARG A 578 7.95 1.61 -5.74
N GLU A 579 8.00 1.14 -4.49
CA GLU A 579 8.46 1.86 -3.31
C GLU A 579 9.67 1.20 -2.69
N ALA A 580 10.56 2.01 -2.16
CA ALA A 580 11.73 1.54 -1.44
C ALA A 580 12.09 2.47 -0.28
N VAL A 581 12.92 1.97 0.63
CA VAL A 581 13.46 2.74 1.76
C VAL A 581 14.97 2.73 1.73
N TYR A 582 15.55 3.92 1.84
CA TYR A 582 16.98 4.14 2.00
C TYR A 582 17.29 4.68 3.39
N TYR A 583 18.24 4.07 4.07
CA TYR A 583 18.67 4.49 5.41
C TYR A 583 20.00 5.23 5.36
N ARG A 584 20.09 6.29 6.15
CA ARG A 584 21.29 7.12 6.24
C ARG A 584 21.45 7.81 7.58
N SER A 585 22.59 8.45 7.80
CA SER A 585 22.84 9.30 8.97
C SER A 585 21.92 10.53 8.96
N VAL A 586 21.43 10.91 10.15
CA VAL A 586 20.68 12.16 10.38
C VAL A 586 21.58 13.39 10.17
N LYS A 587 22.91 13.25 10.36
CA LYS A 587 23.85 14.35 10.21
C LYS A 587 23.77 14.94 8.81
N ASN A 588 23.74 16.27 8.75
CA ASN A 588 23.68 17.02 7.49
C ASN A 588 22.48 16.68 6.59
N SER A 589 21.29 16.46 7.17
CA SER A 589 20.05 16.26 6.42
C SER A 589 19.62 17.48 5.59
N ARG A 590 20.12 18.67 5.94
CA ARG A 590 19.91 19.94 5.22
C ARG A 590 18.45 20.25 4.89
N GLY A 591 17.54 19.92 5.80
CA GLY A 591 16.11 20.21 5.64
C GLY A 591 15.38 19.30 4.67
N LEU A 592 15.91 18.09 4.41
CA LEU A 592 15.20 17.07 3.63
C LEU A 592 13.92 16.68 4.35
N GLN A 593 12.78 16.88 3.69
CA GLN A 593 11.45 16.52 4.17
C GLN A 593 10.54 16.18 2.99
N ALA A 594 9.54 15.35 3.24
CA ALA A 594 8.54 14.99 2.26
C ALA A 594 7.38 16.03 2.23
N PRO A 595 6.71 16.21 1.06
CA PRO A 595 7.08 15.63 -0.22
C PRO A 595 8.17 16.42 -0.92
N CYS A 596 9.05 15.75 -1.66
CA CYS A 596 10.07 16.39 -2.49
C CYS A 596 10.52 15.45 -3.63
N ARG A 597 11.23 16.00 -4.63
CA ARG A 597 11.90 15.22 -5.67
C ARG A 597 13.32 14.86 -5.24
N ILE A 598 13.79 13.71 -5.68
CA ILE A 598 15.18 13.28 -5.50
C ILE A 598 15.82 13.01 -6.86
N LEU A 599 17.04 13.48 -7.02
CA LEU A 599 18.00 13.02 -7.98
C LEU A 599 19.02 12.11 -7.26
N TRP A 600 19.06 10.83 -7.62
CA TRP A 600 19.94 9.86 -7.01
C TRP A 600 21.33 9.92 -7.62
N TYR A 601 22.30 10.40 -6.83
CA TYR A 601 23.71 10.44 -7.21
C TYR A 601 24.41 9.18 -6.69
N VAL A 602 24.79 8.28 -7.59
CA VAL A 602 25.56 7.08 -7.22
C VAL A 602 27.03 7.45 -7.03
N SER A 603 27.51 7.35 -5.80
CA SER A 603 28.87 7.74 -5.42
C SER A 603 29.92 6.77 -5.97
N GLY A 604 31.15 7.26 -6.15
CA GLY A 604 32.29 6.39 -6.43
C GLY A 604 32.65 5.48 -5.25
N THR A 605 33.27 4.35 -5.53
CA THR A 605 33.76 3.44 -4.49
C THR A 605 35.04 4.03 -3.84
N GLN A 606 34.93 4.52 -2.62
CA GLN A 606 36.13 4.82 -1.84
C GLN A 606 36.69 3.54 -1.22
N LYS A 607 37.93 3.22 -1.60
CA LYS A 607 38.90 2.24 -1.14
C LYS A 607 39.03 0.96 -1.95
N GLU A 608 40.26 0.80 -2.37
CA GLU A 608 40.85 -0.43 -2.87
C GLU A 608 40.38 -1.66 -2.08
N GLY A 609 39.68 -2.56 -2.74
CA GLY A 609 39.41 -3.92 -2.26
C GLY A 609 37.98 -4.41 -2.22
N LYS A 610 36.95 -3.56 -2.10
CA LYS A 610 35.53 -4.02 -1.93
C LYS A 610 34.53 -3.52 -2.95
N GLY A 611 34.96 -2.94 -4.05
CA GLY A 611 34.05 -2.32 -5.05
C GLY A 611 34.42 -2.64 -6.49
N LYS A 612 35.16 -3.70 -6.77
CA LYS A 612 35.43 -4.14 -8.13
C LYS A 612 34.15 -4.70 -8.76
N GLY A 613 33.53 -3.94 -9.65
CA GLY A 613 32.41 -4.45 -10.43
C GLY A 613 31.40 -3.41 -10.93
N TYR A 614 31.38 -2.19 -10.41
CA TYR A 614 30.45 -1.18 -10.90
C TYR A 614 31.14 -0.18 -11.84
N CYS A 615 30.59 -0.05 -13.07
CA CYS A 615 30.98 0.97 -14.03
C CYS A 615 30.00 2.16 -14.00
N GLU A 616 30.42 3.31 -14.53
CA GLU A 616 29.59 4.54 -14.65
C GLU A 616 29.03 5.06 -13.31
N VAL A 617 29.74 4.85 -12.22
CA VAL A 617 29.47 5.48 -10.94
C VAL A 617 29.93 6.95 -10.96
N GLU A 618 29.70 7.70 -9.86
CA GLU A 618 29.89 9.14 -9.77
C GLU A 618 28.98 9.93 -10.73
N SER A 619 27.74 9.49 -10.84
CA SER A 619 26.75 10.06 -11.75
C SER A 619 25.37 10.12 -11.12
N VAL A 620 24.53 11.06 -11.58
CA VAL A 620 23.07 11.03 -11.31
C VAL A 620 22.43 10.03 -12.27
N ARG A 621 21.70 9.08 -11.71
CA ARG A 621 21.18 7.93 -12.46
C ARG A 621 19.66 7.76 -12.43
N ALA A 622 18.98 8.42 -11.50
CA ALA A 622 17.53 8.30 -11.38
C ALA A 622 16.89 9.53 -10.75
N CYS A 623 15.62 9.73 -11.05
CA CYS A 623 14.73 10.66 -10.36
C CYS A 623 13.62 9.87 -9.62
N SER A 624 13.20 10.34 -8.44
CA SER A 624 12.08 9.76 -7.69
C SER A 624 11.43 10.80 -6.78
N TYR A 625 10.32 10.40 -6.12
CA TYR A 625 9.67 11.24 -5.10
C TYR A 625 9.93 10.68 -3.70
N VAL A 626 10.13 11.58 -2.73
CA VAL A 626 10.14 11.23 -1.31
C VAL A 626 8.72 11.27 -0.81
N ASP A 627 8.26 10.15 -0.29
CA ASP A 627 6.95 10.00 0.31
C ASP A 627 6.96 10.28 1.81
N GLU A 628 8.09 9.94 2.46
CA GLU A 628 8.23 10.07 3.89
C GLU A 628 9.69 10.15 4.33
N VAL A 629 9.97 10.97 5.33
CA VAL A 629 11.27 11.03 6.02
C VAL A 629 11.01 10.82 7.50
N VAL A 630 11.61 9.78 8.08
CA VAL A 630 11.45 9.42 9.49
C VAL A 630 12.81 9.36 10.17
N ILE A 631 12.90 9.98 11.33
CA ILE A 631 14.10 9.91 12.19
C ILE A 631 13.72 9.12 13.44
N GLY A 632 14.49 8.10 13.78
CA GLY A 632 14.22 7.24 14.92
C GLY A 632 15.32 6.21 15.16
N GLN A 633 15.10 5.35 16.15
CA GLN A 633 16.03 4.28 16.49
C GLN A 633 16.12 3.25 15.34
N PRO A 634 17.33 2.75 15.04
CA PRO A 634 17.54 1.81 13.94
C PRO A 634 16.60 0.60 13.96
N LYS A 635 16.41 -0.01 15.14
CA LYS A 635 15.54 -1.19 15.29
C LYS A 635 14.07 -0.87 14.98
N GLU A 636 13.56 0.25 15.45
CA GLU A 636 12.18 0.69 15.21
C GLU A 636 11.95 1.00 13.72
N LEU A 637 12.90 1.73 13.09
CA LEU A 637 12.83 2.03 11.67
C LEU A 637 12.95 0.78 10.81
N TYR A 638 13.80 -0.16 11.21
CA TYR A 638 13.91 -1.45 10.53
C TYR A 638 12.60 -2.22 10.59
N GLN A 639 12.00 -2.38 11.76
CA GLN A 639 10.71 -3.05 11.94
C GLN A 639 9.59 -2.39 11.14
N ARG A 640 9.58 -1.05 11.12
CA ARG A 640 8.57 -0.28 10.38
C ARG A 640 8.66 -0.45 8.86
N PHE A 641 9.86 -0.49 8.31
CA PHE A 641 10.12 -0.46 6.88
C PHE A 641 10.82 -1.72 6.34
N GLN A 642 10.93 -2.77 7.14
CA GLN A 642 11.64 -3.99 6.76
C GLN A 642 11.16 -4.58 5.43
N GLN A 643 9.91 -4.34 5.07
CA GLN A 643 9.32 -4.84 3.83
C GLN A 643 9.66 -3.97 2.60
N LEU A 644 10.14 -2.75 2.80
CA LEU A 644 10.50 -1.81 1.74
C LEU A 644 12.01 -1.64 1.57
N GLY A 645 12.82 -2.25 2.43
CA GLY A 645 14.26 -2.13 2.43
C GLY A 645 15.01 -3.41 2.09
N VAL A 646 16.21 -3.26 1.57
CA VAL A 646 17.15 -4.36 1.29
C VAL A 646 18.14 -4.59 2.43
N TYR A 647 18.08 -3.75 3.45
CA TYR A 647 19.01 -3.74 4.57
C TYR A 647 18.77 -4.92 5.50
N LYS A 648 19.85 -5.48 6.02
CA LYS A 648 19.85 -6.35 7.18
C LYS A 648 20.07 -5.52 8.45
N LEU A 649 19.67 -6.05 9.60
CA LEU A 649 19.89 -5.35 10.87
C LEU A 649 21.38 -5.01 11.11
N SER A 650 22.29 -5.88 10.69
CA SER A 650 23.74 -5.65 10.75
C SER A 650 24.23 -4.46 9.89
N ASP A 651 23.53 -4.10 8.83
CA ASP A 651 23.94 -2.98 7.97
C ASP A 651 23.78 -1.64 8.69
N PHE A 652 22.90 -1.56 9.70
CA PHE A 652 22.69 -0.35 10.49
C PHE A 652 23.87 -0.01 11.43
N GLU A 653 24.75 -0.96 11.72
CA GLU A 653 25.98 -0.73 12.49
C GLU A 653 26.95 0.17 11.72
N GLN A 654 26.87 0.20 10.41
CA GLN A 654 27.71 1.02 9.54
C GLN A 654 27.17 2.44 9.35
N ILE A 655 25.93 2.71 9.78
CA ILE A 655 25.31 4.04 9.66
C ILE A 655 25.66 4.88 10.88
N ASN A 656 26.28 6.04 10.65
CA ASN A 656 26.58 6.99 11.70
C ASN A 656 25.29 7.51 12.36
N ARG A 657 25.16 7.31 13.66
CA ARG A 657 24.02 7.74 14.46
C ARG A 657 24.22 9.18 14.96
N ASP A 658 23.12 9.84 15.28
CA ASP A 658 23.17 11.12 15.98
C ASP A 658 23.51 10.94 17.49
N LYS A 659 23.50 12.03 18.26
CA LYS A 659 23.75 12.00 19.72
C LYS A 659 22.69 11.23 20.52
N HIS A 660 21.54 10.96 19.93
CA HIS A 660 20.44 10.19 20.52
C HIS A 660 20.37 8.74 20.00
N GLY A 661 21.32 8.33 19.18
CA GLY A 661 21.35 7.00 18.57
C GLY A 661 20.46 6.83 17.33
N ASN A 662 19.85 7.91 16.83
CA ASN A 662 18.91 7.84 15.72
C ASN A 662 19.60 7.81 14.36
N ILE A 663 18.90 7.23 13.39
CA ILE A 663 19.18 7.29 11.95
C ILE A 663 17.98 7.86 11.21
N MET A 664 18.12 8.10 9.91
CA MET A 664 17.07 8.59 9.05
C MET A 664 16.68 7.50 8.04
N ALA A 665 15.38 7.25 7.91
CA ALA A 665 14.77 6.45 6.86
C ALA A 665 14.09 7.39 5.84
N ILE A 666 14.37 7.19 4.57
CA ILE A 666 13.77 7.92 3.44
C ILE A 666 12.96 6.92 2.64
N ARG A 667 11.62 7.01 2.71
CA ARG A 667 10.72 6.24 1.84
C ARG A 667 10.50 7.02 0.56
N PHE A 668 10.65 6.36 -0.57
CA PHE A 668 10.57 6.97 -1.90
C PHE A 668 9.91 6.04 -2.90
N SER A 669 9.34 6.63 -3.95
CA SER A 669 8.57 5.90 -4.97
C SER A 669 8.75 6.50 -6.37
N ASP A 670 8.12 5.84 -7.36
CA ASP A 670 8.06 6.28 -8.75
C ASP A 670 9.44 6.56 -9.34
N ILE A 671 10.30 5.55 -9.28
CA ILE A 671 11.70 5.66 -9.69
C ILE A 671 11.80 5.65 -11.22
N GLU A 672 12.31 6.73 -11.77
CA GLU A 672 12.61 6.90 -13.19
C GLU A 672 14.13 6.84 -13.38
N LEU A 673 14.62 5.72 -13.92
CA LEU A 673 16.02 5.58 -14.29
C LEU A 673 16.32 6.44 -15.51
N PHE A 674 17.43 7.14 -15.49
CA PHE A 674 17.92 7.92 -16.60
C PHE A 674 18.54 7.02 -17.68
N ASP A 675 18.16 7.24 -18.92
CA ASP A 675 18.76 6.55 -20.06
C ASP A 675 20.22 7.00 -20.25
N ASN A 676 20.52 8.27 -19.91
CA ASN A 676 21.83 8.88 -19.94
C ASN A 676 22.26 9.34 -18.54
N PRO A 677 23.03 8.54 -17.79
CA PRO A 677 23.56 8.95 -16.49
C PRO A 677 24.39 10.24 -16.58
N ILE A 678 24.16 11.20 -15.69
CA ILE A 678 24.85 12.50 -15.72
C ILE A 678 26.08 12.45 -14.81
N PRO A 679 27.30 12.48 -15.39
CA PRO A 679 28.54 12.42 -14.60
C PRO A 679 28.73 13.61 -13.65
N SER A 680 29.42 13.41 -12.54
CA SER A 680 29.70 14.43 -11.52
C SER A 680 30.36 15.69 -12.10
N GLN A 681 31.24 15.53 -13.12
CA GLN A 681 31.88 16.66 -13.78
C GLN A 681 30.86 17.53 -14.53
N GLN A 682 29.97 16.93 -15.29
CA GLN A 682 28.90 17.63 -16.01
C GLN A 682 27.90 18.27 -15.02
N LEU A 683 27.57 17.58 -13.93
CA LEU A 683 26.70 18.09 -12.90
C LEU A 683 27.27 19.36 -12.21
N ARG A 684 28.59 19.39 -11.97
CA ARG A 684 29.28 20.58 -11.44
C ARG A 684 29.26 21.77 -12.40
N GLN A 685 29.25 21.51 -13.71
CA GLN A 685 29.12 22.58 -14.72
C GLN A 685 27.71 23.13 -14.80
N ILE A 686 26.70 22.27 -14.60
CA ILE A 686 25.28 22.66 -14.61
C ILE A 686 24.90 23.43 -13.34
N SER A 687 25.45 23.03 -12.21
CA SER A 687 25.18 23.65 -10.91
C SER A 687 26.07 24.87 -10.70
N GLU A 688 25.47 26.02 -10.44
CA GLU A 688 26.20 27.25 -10.10
C GLU A 688 26.88 27.16 -8.72
N LYS A 689 26.49 26.18 -7.90
CA LYS A 689 27.01 25.95 -6.55
C LYS A 689 27.95 24.75 -6.52
N LYS A 690 28.98 24.83 -5.68
CA LYS A 690 29.88 23.70 -5.42
C LYS A 690 29.14 22.60 -4.68
N LEU A 691 28.84 21.49 -5.38
CA LEU A 691 28.18 20.31 -4.80
C LEU A 691 29.20 19.42 -4.09
N SER A 692 28.90 19.01 -2.88
CA SER A 692 29.79 18.15 -2.07
C SER A 692 29.62 16.66 -2.32
N PHE A 693 28.44 16.23 -2.80
CA PHE A 693 28.05 14.82 -2.99
C PHE A 693 28.25 13.91 -1.75
N LEU A 694 28.31 14.50 -0.56
CA LEU A 694 28.44 13.76 0.71
C LEU A 694 27.15 13.69 1.51
N CYS A 695 26.25 14.65 1.28
CA CYS A 695 24.99 14.80 1.99
C CYS A 695 23.89 15.24 1.02
N PRO A 696 22.60 15.16 1.41
CA PRO A 696 21.52 15.72 0.61
C PRO A 696 21.77 17.20 0.34
N GLU A 697 21.62 17.61 -0.89
CA GLU A 697 21.77 19.01 -1.29
C GLU A 697 20.53 19.48 -2.05
N LYS A 698 19.92 20.55 -1.56
CA LYS A 698 18.82 21.21 -2.26
C LYS A 698 19.35 21.95 -3.47
N ILE A 699 18.78 21.71 -4.64
CA ILE A 699 19.14 22.35 -5.91
C ILE A 699 18.05 23.30 -6.38
N LEU A 700 18.45 24.23 -7.26
CA LEU A 700 17.53 25.13 -7.92
C LEU A 700 16.77 24.40 -9.05
N VAL A 701 15.61 24.91 -9.40
CA VAL A 701 14.76 24.33 -10.45
C VAL A 701 15.48 24.30 -11.79
N GLU A 702 16.23 25.36 -12.12
CA GLU A 702 16.98 25.44 -13.39
C GLU A 702 18.03 24.34 -13.48
N CYS A 703 18.69 24.00 -12.37
CA CYS A 703 19.65 22.90 -12.30
C CYS A 703 18.90 21.57 -12.48
N PHE A 704 17.78 21.38 -11.79
CA PHE A 704 16.95 20.18 -11.92
C PHE A 704 16.52 19.96 -13.37
N VAL A 705 15.97 20.98 -14.04
CA VAL A 705 15.47 20.90 -15.43
C VAL A 705 16.58 20.49 -16.38
N LYS A 706 17.77 21.11 -16.26
CA LYS A 706 18.92 20.76 -17.11
C LYS A 706 19.35 19.32 -16.90
N VAL A 707 19.45 18.87 -15.65
CA VAL A 707 19.84 17.49 -15.33
C VAL A 707 18.80 16.49 -15.82
N TYR A 708 17.52 16.75 -15.57
CA TYR A 708 16.43 15.89 -15.99
C TYR A 708 16.37 15.74 -17.50
N ASN A 709 16.37 16.84 -18.25
CA ASN A 709 16.30 16.81 -19.71
C ASN A 709 17.52 16.16 -20.39
N LEU A 710 18.68 16.13 -19.74
CA LEU A 710 19.85 15.43 -20.22
C LEU A 710 19.81 13.94 -19.89
N GLY A 711 19.14 13.57 -18.82
CA GLY A 711 19.08 12.20 -18.32
C GLY A 711 18.04 11.32 -19.01
N VAL A 712 16.91 11.91 -19.38
CA VAL A 712 15.74 11.21 -19.98
C VAL A 712 15.82 11.09 -21.50
#